data_832717357276c3702763fc44dc571afc
#
_entry.id   832717357276c3702763fc44dc571afc
#
_cell.length_a   1.000
_cell.length_b   1.000
_cell.length_c   1.000
_cell.angle_alpha   90.00
_cell.angle_beta   90.00
_cell.angle_gamma   90.00
#
_symmetry.space_group_name_H-M   'P 1'
#
loop_
_entity.id
_entity.type
_entity.pdbx_description
1 polymer ?
#
loop_
_entity_poly.entity_id
_entity_poly.type
_entity_poly.pdbx_seq_one_letter_code
_entity_poly.pdbx_strand_id
1 'polypeptide(L)'
;MLKINFVFIVFTSGCYSDRLPEEIDHLGVPRVSALKVEAIPPVTLRPTETVKVPLRINRNNNEGPIDVSLSKLPSGVEATFEKQIPDSKSELQIELSGNQSLGDKQRNVTVTIALSMAQDSAEQTFDIDLPVVSRPSFGAIPPVFLQPGDTVNLRVPVERNGFAESFTLEPVEYTQGALCSLPSEPIEDNNIRVLVAASEDASEGTQTQEIKTVVFGREVSVPLTLIVTKHPFTMEEMVYAAVLPGQQKKIGITFQRDSLESLSRTLTGGLQALTGVDLAPSKFNGAVVVTAENAPSGVTVEPAYLEEGALKCTLVVETTEETPPGVYSIPLSATADHLDTNGLLVIRVQDPSNKPGVLPEAVVSSMSKTVRYRRGGLKGRSTEKSKELLAALYGGSQQSKKSVLSALTWLATKQGADGSWQPLASAENLAVGMPEGPEDFSVMNTGGNSQSTTALALLPFLAEGITHEPESATVVSLEDYPEVVWKGLTWLGSSQPQADPQGIGPVEVDLRGLISGVVAGCETSFLSNDRVLKKNALYALKSLMDRQAKEGAWQRSSSETLETVLPTLRAMLAMYVAQSCGVKPSVATLKRGDVFLESVACGDPEILWSRFGRTAAGPPDPTATAAGLLLLQYKEEPQDSPAMIDGARFLSGFAPSLEGNSFAYSADFLLLSSEVLRNLEGEQFDTWYAKVTAFLLRTQEQEGEELGSWNPALFAGESDRLQVTAHAILCLQLPYRYLPLYRSE
;
A
#
# COMPACT_ATOMS: atom_id res chain seq x y z
N MET A 1 16.58 66.19 -5.29
CA MET A 1 17.63 66.72 -6.18
C MET A 1 17.64 65.77 -7.36
N LEU A 2 17.37 66.11 -8.55
CA LEU A 2 17.64 67.07 -9.56
C LEU A 2 16.71 66.81 -10.74
N LYS A 3 16.09 67.75 -11.09
CA LYS A 3 15.95 68.62 -12.26
C LYS A 3 15.18 68.01 -13.42
N ILE A 4 14.01 68.56 -13.54
CA ILE A 4 13.09 68.75 -14.63
C ILE A 4 13.73 69.64 -15.71
N ASN A 5 13.64 69.21 -16.97
CA ASN A 5 13.73 70.13 -18.10
C ASN A 5 12.50 69.96 -18.98
N PHE A 6 11.62 70.97 -18.92
CA PHE A 6 10.57 71.25 -19.90
C PHE A 6 11.20 71.81 -21.14
N VAL A 7 10.86 71.32 -22.31
CA VAL A 7 11.01 72.03 -23.61
C VAL A 7 9.61 72.17 -24.17
N PHE A 8 9.15 73.43 -24.13
CA PHE A 8 8.00 73.91 -24.90
C PHE A 8 8.42 74.07 -26.34
N ILE A 9 7.73 73.40 -27.25
CA ILE A 9 7.76 73.82 -28.68
C ILE A 9 6.32 74.17 -29.04
N VAL A 10 6.14 75.44 -29.27
CA VAL A 10 4.94 76.00 -29.84
C VAL A 10 5.03 75.77 -31.35
N PHE A 11 4.07 75.10 -31.93
CA PHE A 11 3.85 75.16 -33.38
C PHE A 11 2.52 75.83 -33.68
N THR A 12 2.63 76.85 -34.38
CA THR A 12 1.59 77.70 -34.94
C THR A 12 0.73 76.92 -35.93
N SER A 13 -0.56 77.11 -35.81
CA SER A 13 -1.59 76.74 -36.77
C SER A 13 -1.32 77.24 -38.16
N GLY A 14 -1.10 76.33 -39.07
CA GLY A 14 -1.19 76.60 -40.50
C GLY A 14 -2.32 75.80 -41.11
N CYS A 15 -3.46 76.37 -41.29
CA CYS A 15 -4.51 75.84 -42.14
C CYS A 15 -4.00 75.71 -43.56
N TYR A 16 -3.76 74.49 -44.03
CA TYR A 16 -3.78 74.23 -45.48
C TYR A 16 -4.97 73.34 -45.76
N SER A 17 -5.99 73.93 -46.36
CA SER A 17 -7.07 73.23 -47.02
C SER A 17 -6.55 72.76 -48.38
N ASP A 18 -6.10 71.52 -48.50
CA ASP A 18 -5.97 70.90 -49.81
C ASP A 18 -7.36 70.65 -50.38
N ARG A 19 -7.88 71.59 -51.06
CA ARG A 19 -8.96 71.38 -52.02
C ARG A 19 -8.35 70.58 -53.18
N LEU A 20 -8.77 69.37 -53.38
CA LEU A 20 -8.63 68.63 -54.62
C LEU A 20 -9.23 69.51 -55.76
N PRO A 21 -8.61 69.53 -56.92
CA PRO A 21 -9.13 70.34 -58.05
C PRO A 21 -10.52 69.80 -58.40
N GLU A 22 -11.50 70.71 -58.37
CA GLU A 22 -12.83 70.45 -58.96
C GLU A 22 -12.59 70.21 -60.47
N GLU A 23 -12.95 68.98 -60.92
CA GLU A 23 -13.05 68.74 -62.36
C GLU A 23 -14.15 69.60 -62.91
N ILE A 24 -13.76 70.61 -63.72
CA ILE A 24 -14.66 71.50 -64.41
C ILE A 24 -14.98 70.94 -65.79
N ASP A 25 -16.25 70.82 -66.15
CA ASP A 25 -16.64 70.38 -67.46
C ASP A 25 -16.24 71.44 -68.55
N HIS A 26 -16.32 71.07 -69.83
CA HIS A 26 -15.93 71.94 -70.97
C HIS A 26 -16.79 73.19 -71.11
N LEU A 27 -17.80 73.39 -70.24
CA LEU A 27 -18.62 74.58 -70.12
C LEU A 27 -18.29 75.43 -68.88
N GLY A 28 -17.28 75.06 -68.04
CA GLY A 28 -16.85 75.77 -66.87
C GLY A 28 -17.79 75.68 -65.64
N VAL A 29 -18.68 74.74 -65.59
CA VAL A 29 -19.60 74.57 -64.47
C VAL A 29 -19.05 73.40 -63.55
N PRO A 30 -18.96 73.65 -62.22
CA PRO A 30 -18.56 72.55 -61.33
C PRO A 30 -19.52 71.35 -61.48
N ARG A 31 -18.98 70.20 -61.81
CA ARG A 31 -19.76 68.95 -61.76
C ARG A 31 -20.12 68.64 -60.33
N VAL A 32 -21.36 68.68 -59.97
CA VAL A 32 -21.86 68.18 -58.73
C VAL A 32 -21.99 66.66 -58.92
N SER A 33 -21.23 65.88 -58.16
CA SER A 33 -21.37 64.41 -58.16
C SER A 33 -22.83 64.04 -58.01
N ALA A 34 -23.32 63.26 -58.93
CA ALA A 34 -24.73 62.80 -58.90
C ALA A 34 -24.97 61.69 -57.89
N LEU A 35 -23.95 60.97 -57.59
CA LEU A 35 -24.02 59.91 -56.57
C LEU A 35 -23.84 60.52 -55.16
N LYS A 36 -24.76 60.14 -54.24
CA LYS A 36 -24.60 60.51 -52.83
C LYS A 36 -24.80 59.23 -51.95
N VAL A 37 -23.99 59.13 -50.97
CA VAL A 37 -24.08 58.07 -49.96
C VAL A 37 -24.59 58.71 -48.68
N GLU A 38 -25.53 58.02 -48.02
CA GLU A 38 -25.96 58.41 -46.67
C GLU A 38 -24.84 58.21 -45.66
N ALA A 39 -24.78 59.03 -44.62
CA ALA A 39 -23.79 58.88 -43.55
C ALA A 39 -23.98 57.58 -42.81
N ILE A 40 -22.90 56.82 -42.68
CA ILE A 40 -22.87 55.60 -41.93
C ILE A 40 -22.48 55.96 -40.50
N PRO A 41 -23.30 55.50 -39.48
CA PRO A 41 -22.92 55.70 -38.08
C PRO A 41 -21.66 54.91 -37.75
N PRO A 42 -20.91 55.29 -36.70
CA PRO A 42 -19.80 54.49 -36.18
C PRO A 42 -20.24 53.06 -35.84
N VAL A 43 -19.42 52.10 -36.20
CA VAL A 43 -19.68 50.64 -35.99
C VAL A 43 -18.75 50.11 -34.95
N THR A 44 -19.28 49.51 -33.88
CA THR A 44 -18.46 48.80 -32.91
C THR A 44 -18.39 47.33 -33.33
N LEU A 45 -17.18 46.77 -33.44
CA LEU A 45 -16.93 45.39 -33.84
C LEU A 45 -16.02 44.69 -32.82
N ARG A 46 -16.53 43.63 -32.23
CA ARG A 46 -15.80 42.76 -31.29
C ARG A 46 -15.16 41.57 -32.00
N PRO A 47 -14.19 40.88 -31.38
CA PRO A 47 -13.67 39.63 -31.92
C PRO A 47 -14.78 38.60 -32.12
N THR A 48 -14.72 37.85 -33.22
CA THR A 48 -15.70 36.81 -33.64
C THR A 48 -17.13 37.33 -33.89
N GLU A 49 -17.36 38.63 -33.85
CA GLU A 49 -18.65 39.23 -34.13
C GLU A 49 -18.78 39.54 -35.64
N THR A 50 -19.99 39.47 -36.16
CA THR A 50 -20.32 39.89 -37.51
C THR A 50 -21.41 40.97 -37.43
N VAL A 51 -21.12 42.15 -37.94
CA VAL A 51 -22.04 43.27 -37.93
C VAL A 51 -22.45 43.61 -39.37
N LYS A 52 -23.73 43.84 -39.59
CA LYS A 52 -24.29 44.22 -40.88
C LYS A 52 -24.43 45.74 -40.96
N VAL A 53 -23.74 46.34 -41.90
CA VAL A 53 -23.75 47.80 -42.13
C VAL A 53 -24.53 48.08 -43.42
N PRO A 54 -25.71 48.73 -43.33
CA PRO A 54 -26.47 49.11 -44.52
C PRO A 54 -25.86 50.33 -45.20
N LEU A 55 -25.58 50.23 -46.47
CA LEU A 55 -25.14 51.28 -47.33
C LEU A 55 -26.30 51.73 -48.17
N ARG A 56 -26.78 53.00 -48.00
CA ARG A 56 -27.85 53.56 -48.78
C ARG A 56 -27.30 54.66 -49.78
N ILE A 57 -27.70 54.50 -51.00
CA ILE A 57 -27.16 55.25 -52.09
C ILE A 57 -28.29 56.02 -52.78
N ASN A 58 -28.10 57.33 -52.93
CA ASN A 58 -28.98 58.14 -53.74
C ASN A 58 -28.37 58.31 -55.14
N ARG A 59 -29.00 57.77 -56.18
CA ARG A 59 -28.53 57.75 -57.54
C ARG A 59 -28.80 59.06 -58.33
N ASN A 60 -29.60 59.94 -57.77
CA ASN A 60 -29.99 61.19 -58.41
C ASN A 60 -30.38 61.02 -59.90
N ASN A 61 -31.19 59.98 -60.22
CA ASN A 61 -31.65 59.67 -61.58
C ASN A 61 -30.60 59.12 -62.54
N ASN A 62 -29.44 58.66 -62.03
CA ASN A 62 -28.43 58.03 -62.88
C ASN A 62 -28.75 56.56 -63.03
N GLU A 63 -28.73 56.00 -64.23
CA GLU A 63 -28.94 54.55 -64.54
C GLU A 63 -27.60 53.90 -64.80
N GLY A 64 -27.49 52.67 -64.38
CA GLY A 64 -26.33 51.78 -64.57
C GLY A 64 -25.80 51.14 -63.28
N PRO A 65 -25.00 50.10 -63.42
CA PRO A 65 -24.42 49.39 -62.23
C PRO A 65 -23.40 50.28 -61.52
N ILE A 66 -23.35 50.17 -60.19
CA ILE A 66 -22.38 50.87 -59.30
C ILE A 66 -21.37 49.89 -58.83
N ASP A 67 -20.10 50.12 -59.11
CA ASP A 67 -19.01 49.31 -58.49
C ASP A 67 -18.68 49.93 -57.14
N VAL A 68 -18.56 48.99 -56.15
CA VAL A 68 -18.29 49.28 -54.73
C VAL A 68 -16.92 48.75 -54.34
N SER A 69 -16.12 49.60 -53.72
CA SER A 69 -14.85 49.14 -53.10
C SER A 69 -14.68 49.72 -51.70
N LEU A 70 -14.04 48.94 -50.86
CA LEU A 70 -13.64 49.34 -49.50
C LEU A 70 -12.11 49.47 -49.44
N SER A 71 -11.65 50.51 -48.80
CA SER A 71 -10.23 50.71 -48.53
C SER A 71 -9.96 51.04 -47.05
N LYS A 72 -8.72 50.79 -46.58
CA LYS A 72 -8.28 51.04 -45.21
C LYS A 72 -8.98 50.20 -44.19
N LEU A 73 -9.40 48.93 -44.53
CA LEU A 73 -9.86 47.96 -43.53
C LEU A 73 -8.74 47.65 -42.55
N PRO A 74 -9.02 47.69 -41.24
CA PRO A 74 -8.02 47.36 -40.24
C PRO A 74 -7.65 45.88 -40.29
N SER A 75 -6.39 45.55 -39.93
CA SER A 75 -5.97 44.17 -39.82
C SER A 75 -6.84 43.42 -38.79
N GLY A 76 -7.38 42.24 -39.17
CA GLY A 76 -8.28 41.47 -38.36
C GLY A 76 -9.76 41.73 -38.62
N VAL A 77 -10.11 42.63 -39.54
CA VAL A 77 -11.49 42.82 -39.99
C VAL A 77 -11.59 42.41 -41.47
N GLU A 78 -12.58 41.57 -41.74
CA GLU A 78 -12.94 41.15 -43.08
C GLU A 78 -14.28 41.76 -43.47
N ALA A 79 -14.44 42.12 -44.74
CA ALA A 79 -15.68 42.67 -45.27
C ALA A 79 -16.20 41.79 -46.41
N THR A 80 -17.47 41.41 -46.35
CA THR A 80 -18.15 40.68 -47.41
C THR A 80 -19.32 41.54 -47.93
N PHE A 81 -19.36 41.81 -49.23
CA PHE A 81 -20.40 42.61 -49.87
C PHE A 81 -20.46 42.32 -51.37
N GLU A 82 -21.57 42.68 -52.01
CA GLU A 82 -21.72 42.63 -53.48
C GLU A 82 -20.88 43.75 -54.07
N LYS A 83 -19.85 43.43 -54.89
CA LYS A 83 -18.91 44.38 -55.50
C LYS A 83 -19.58 45.25 -56.53
N GLN A 84 -20.75 44.88 -57.05
CA GLN A 84 -21.49 45.64 -58.05
C GLN A 84 -22.97 45.65 -57.66
N ILE A 85 -23.56 46.87 -57.58
CA ILE A 85 -24.96 47.11 -57.28
C ILE A 85 -25.72 47.31 -58.57
N PRO A 86 -26.69 46.43 -58.93
CA PRO A 86 -27.46 46.58 -60.17
C PRO A 86 -28.39 47.76 -60.08
N ASP A 87 -28.83 48.23 -61.28
CA ASP A 87 -29.64 49.43 -61.48
C ASP A 87 -30.92 49.49 -60.63
N SER A 88 -31.49 48.32 -60.34
CA SER A 88 -32.73 48.18 -59.56
C SER A 88 -32.59 48.32 -58.04
N LYS A 89 -31.33 48.41 -57.51
CA LYS A 89 -31.07 48.53 -56.11
C LYS A 89 -30.43 49.86 -55.70
N SER A 90 -30.89 50.41 -54.55
CA SER A 90 -30.32 51.60 -53.91
C SER A 90 -29.72 51.31 -52.54
N GLU A 91 -29.70 50.02 -52.11
CA GLU A 91 -29.15 49.59 -50.84
C GLU A 91 -28.22 48.41 -51.06
N LEU A 92 -27.13 48.42 -50.33
CA LEU A 92 -26.20 47.30 -50.20
C LEU A 92 -25.98 46.99 -48.73
N GLN A 93 -25.83 45.73 -48.36
CA GLN A 93 -25.42 45.31 -47.02
C GLN A 93 -23.95 44.92 -47.05
N ILE A 94 -23.15 45.52 -46.17
CA ILE A 94 -21.74 45.18 -45.95
C ILE A 94 -21.69 44.37 -44.64
N GLU A 95 -21.24 43.14 -44.69
CA GLU A 95 -20.99 42.32 -43.51
C GLU A 95 -19.54 42.49 -43.10
N LEU A 96 -19.31 43.03 -41.89
CA LEU A 96 -17.99 43.16 -41.28
C LEU A 96 -17.80 42.08 -40.25
N SER A 97 -16.78 41.24 -40.38
CA SER A 97 -16.45 40.17 -39.46
C SER A 97 -15.11 40.44 -38.79
N GLY A 98 -15.11 40.37 -37.46
CA GLY A 98 -13.91 40.45 -36.64
C GLY A 98 -13.24 39.12 -36.42
N ASN A 99 -11.95 38.98 -36.64
CA ASN A 99 -11.23 37.76 -36.29
C ASN A 99 -10.71 37.79 -34.84
N GLN A 100 -10.09 36.68 -34.41
CA GLN A 100 -9.58 36.47 -33.04
C GLN A 100 -8.47 37.46 -32.63
N SER A 101 -7.79 38.09 -33.57
CA SER A 101 -6.68 39.04 -33.28
C SER A 101 -7.16 40.43 -32.81
N LEU A 102 -8.45 40.67 -32.90
CA LEU A 102 -9.05 41.91 -32.39
C LEU A 102 -9.14 41.89 -30.87
N GLY A 103 -9.26 43.07 -30.27
CA GLY A 103 -9.52 43.23 -28.84
C GLY A 103 -8.29 43.30 -27.93
N ASP A 104 -7.08 43.20 -28.44
CA ASP A 104 -5.85 43.37 -27.66
C ASP A 104 -5.50 44.82 -27.37
N LYS A 105 -5.91 45.70 -28.26
CA LYS A 105 -5.69 47.17 -28.15
C LYS A 105 -6.90 47.91 -28.72
N GLN A 106 -7.30 48.98 -28.05
CA GLN A 106 -8.32 49.85 -28.57
C GLN A 106 -7.83 50.55 -29.84
N ARG A 107 -8.61 50.51 -30.88
CA ARG A 107 -8.36 51.17 -32.14
C ARG A 107 -9.66 51.76 -32.68
N ASN A 108 -9.60 52.96 -33.18
CA ASN A 108 -10.66 53.53 -33.99
C ASN A 108 -10.08 53.77 -35.39
N VAL A 109 -10.68 53.14 -36.40
CA VAL A 109 -10.15 53.15 -37.76
C VAL A 109 -11.22 53.68 -38.72
N THR A 110 -10.90 54.73 -39.46
CA THR A 110 -11.77 55.27 -40.49
C THR A 110 -11.61 54.43 -41.77
N VAL A 111 -12.68 53.85 -42.23
CA VAL A 111 -12.77 53.05 -43.48
C VAL A 111 -13.41 53.91 -44.56
N THR A 112 -12.90 53.78 -45.74
CA THR A 112 -13.42 54.56 -46.91
C THR A 112 -14.16 53.58 -47.84
N ILE A 113 -15.38 53.92 -48.17
CA ILE A 113 -16.17 53.30 -49.24
C ILE A 113 -16.11 54.16 -50.44
N ALA A 114 -15.67 53.64 -51.55
CA ALA A 114 -15.67 54.35 -52.86
C ALA A 114 -16.68 53.64 -53.77
N LEU A 115 -17.52 54.44 -54.37
CA LEU A 115 -18.52 54.11 -55.36
C LEU A 115 -18.11 54.71 -56.70
N SER A 116 -18.17 53.95 -57.78
CA SER A 116 -17.93 54.46 -59.15
C SER A 116 -18.99 53.94 -60.11
N MET A 117 -19.39 54.83 -60.97
CA MET A 117 -20.36 54.55 -62.00
C MET A 117 -19.97 55.36 -63.24
N ALA A 118 -19.72 54.74 -64.40
CA ALA A 118 -19.37 55.29 -65.70
C ALA A 118 -18.68 56.64 -65.71
N GLN A 119 -19.33 57.72 -65.27
CA GLN A 119 -18.80 59.06 -65.21
C GLN A 119 -18.89 59.77 -63.87
N ASP A 120 -19.44 59.09 -62.81
CA ASP A 120 -19.61 59.66 -61.49
C ASP A 120 -18.92 58.79 -60.42
N SER A 121 -18.42 59.41 -59.38
CA SER A 121 -17.84 58.78 -58.22
C SER A 121 -18.30 59.43 -56.91
N ALA A 122 -18.41 58.70 -55.86
CA ALA A 122 -18.67 59.16 -54.49
C ALA A 122 -17.83 58.45 -53.51
N GLU A 123 -17.35 59.14 -52.49
CA GLU A 123 -16.66 58.47 -51.33
C GLU A 123 -17.38 58.84 -50.06
N GLN A 124 -17.47 57.85 -49.18
CA GLN A 124 -18.01 57.95 -47.82
C GLN A 124 -17.08 57.31 -46.84
N THR A 125 -16.83 57.99 -45.74
CA THR A 125 -16.06 57.37 -44.62
C THR A 125 -16.97 57.02 -43.43
N PHE A 126 -16.61 56.03 -42.74
CA PHE A 126 -17.21 55.65 -41.44
C PHE A 126 -16.15 55.11 -40.51
N ASP A 127 -16.39 55.22 -39.21
CA ASP A 127 -15.45 54.75 -38.20
C ASP A 127 -15.85 53.35 -37.69
N ILE A 128 -14.85 52.46 -37.55
CA ILE A 128 -14.96 51.20 -36.86
C ILE A 128 -14.23 51.33 -35.52
N ASP A 129 -14.98 51.20 -34.43
CA ASP A 129 -14.44 51.13 -33.08
C ASP A 129 -14.17 49.67 -32.72
N LEU A 130 -12.94 49.35 -32.39
CA LEU A 130 -12.44 48.05 -31.99
C LEU A 130 -12.06 48.11 -30.50
N PRO A 131 -13.01 47.80 -29.61
CA PRO A 131 -12.77 47.91 -28.18
C PRO A 131 -11.78 46.86 -27.67
N VAL A 132 -11.10 47.15 -26.54
CA VAL A 132 -10.39 46.13 -25.77
C VAL A 132 -11.41 45.21 -25.13
N VAL A 133 -11.24 43.93 -25.31
CA VAL A 133 -12.10 42.94 -24.65
C VAL A 133 -11.35 42.28 -23.49
N SER A 134 -11.98 42.26 -22.32
CA SER A 134 -11.52 41.54 -21.18
C SER A 134 -11.76 40.02 -21.38
N ARG A 135 -10.86 39.19 -20.87
CA ARG A 135 -11.00 37.74 -20.89
C ARG A 135 -10.73 37.20 -19.48
N PRO A 136 -11.42 36.16 -19.06
CA PRO A 136 -11.10 35.52 -17.80
C PRO A 136 -9.72 34.84 -17.87
N SER A 137 -9.08 34.63 -16.71
CA SER A 137 -7.92 33.77 -16.56
C SER A 137 -8.18 32.78 -15.40
N PHE A 138 -7.55 31.65 -15.47
CA PHE A 138 -7.65 30.66 -14.40
C PHE A 138 -6.46 30.81 -13.46
N GLY A 139 -6.70 30.70 -12.15
CA GLY A 139 -5.65 30.62 -11.16
C GLY A 139 -4.88 29.31 -11.28
N ALA A 140 -3.62 29.31 -10.84
CA ALA A 140 -2.81 28.09 -10.83
C ALA A 140 -3.42 27.02 -9.94
N ILE A 141 -3.45 25.77 -10.42
CA ILE A 141 -3.92 24.60 -9.68
C ILE A 141 -2.69 23.83 -9.21
N PRO A 142 -2.50 23.63 -7.90
CA PRO A 142 -1.45 22.75 -7.42
C PRO A 142 -1.74 21.30 -7.86
N PRO A 143 -0.71 20.44 -7.98
CA PRO A 143 -0.91 19.03 -8.25
C PRO A 143 -1.84 18.38 -7.23
N VAL A 144 -2.77 17.57 -7.69
CA VAL A 144 -3.75 16.86 -6.86
C VAL A 144 -3.32 15.42 -6.71
N PHE A 145 -3.10 15.01 -5.46
CA PHE A 145 -2.81 13.63 -5.13
C PHE A 145 -4.10 12.88 -4.87
N LEU A 146 -4.22 11.67 -5.39
CA LEU A 146 -5.36 10.79 -5.25
C LEU A 146 -4.88 9.39 -4.90
N GLN A 147 -5.52 8.75 -3.94
CA GLN A 147 -5.42 7.31 -3.74
C GLN A 147 -6.48 6.59 -4.61
N PRO A 148 -6.28 5.32 -5.01
CA PRO A 148 -7.33 4.56 -5.68
C PRO A 148 -8.63 4.56 -4.86
N GLY A 149 -9.76 4.91 -5.52
CA GLY A 149 -11.07 5.08 -4.87
C GLY A 149 -11.39 6.49 -4.39
N ASP A 150 -10.44 7.42 -4.39
CA ASP A 150 -10.66 8.79 -3.92
C ASP A 150 -11.57 9.61 -4.84
N THR A 151 -12.33 10.52 -4.20
CA THR A 151 -13.12 11.54 -4.89
C THR A 151 -12.92 12.90 -4.22
N VAL A 152 -12.43 13.88 -4.98
CA VAL A 152 -12.05 15.20 -4.46
C VAL A 152 -12.78 16.30 -5.22
N ASN A 153 -13.31 17.29 -4.48
CA ASN A 153 -13.91 18.49 -5.03
C ASN A 153 -12.90 19.64 -5.02
N LEU A 154 -12.41 20.00 -6.19
CA LEU A 154 -11.48 21.11 -6.37
C LEU A 154 -12.22 22.43 -6.59
N ARG A 155 -11.61 23.52 -6.15
CA ARG A 155 -12.04 24.88 -6.48
C ARG A 155 -10.94 25.54 -7.31
N VAL A 156 -11.26 25.79 -8.59
CA VAL A 156 -10.36 26.50 -9.51
C VAL A 156 -10.73 27.97 -9.51
N PRO A 157 -9.84 28.86 -9.05
CA PRO A 157 -10.11 30.30 -9.05
C PRO A 157 -10.20 30.85 -10.47
N VAL A 158 -11.14 31.77 -10.68
CA VAL A 158 -11.32 32.50 -11.95
C VAL A 158 -11.12 33.97 -11.69
N GLU A 159 -10.13 34.55 -12.34
CA GLU A 159 -9.92 35.99 -12.39
C GLU A 159 -10.64 36.53 -13.62
N ARG A 160 -11.72 37.27 -13.42
CA ARG A 160 -12.54 37.78 -14.53
C ARG A 160 -11.93 38.95 -15.31
N ASN A 161 -10.99 39.67 -14.75
CA ASN A 161 -10.30 40.79 -15.41
C ASN A 161 -11.26 41.79 -16.05
N GLY A 162 -12.46 42.01 -15.48
CA GLY A 162 -13.51 42.85 -16.05
C GLY A 162 -14.44 42.13 -17.06
N PHE A 163 -14.26 40.87 -17.33
CA PHE A 163 -15.17 40.05 -18.14
C PHE A 163 -16.47 39.79 -17.39
N ALA A 164 -17.60 40.30 -17.89
CA ALA A 164 -18.89 40.22 -17.21
C ALA A 164 -19.79 39.08 -17.71
N GLU A 165 -19.48 38.47 -18.85
CA GLU A 165 -20.29 37.46 -19.49
C GLU A 165 -20.04 36.07 -18.84
N SER A 166 -20.99 35.14 -18.97
CA SER A 166 -20.77 33.74 -18.63
C SER A 166 -19.97 33.03 -19.73
N PHE A 167 -19.28 31.95 -19.36
CA PHE A 167 -18.56 31.09 -20.31
C PHE A 167 -18.73 29.62 -19.95
N THR A 168 -18.59 28.73 -20.90
CA THR A 168 -18.65 27.28 -20.72
C THR A 168 -17.26 26.66 -20.85
N LEU A 169 -17.03 25.57 -20.13
CA LEU A 169 -15.78 24.81 -20.23
C LEU A 169 -15.92 23.76 -21.34
N GLU A 170 -14.80 23.46 -21.97
CA GLU A 170 -14.74 22.33 -22.91
C GLU A 170 -14.66 21.00 -22.12
N PRO A 171 -15.32 19.92 -22.61
CA PRO A 171 -15.21 18.62 -21.96
C PRO A 171 -13.77 18.13 -22.00
N VAL A 172 -13.32 17.55 -20.88
CA VAL A 172 -11.98 16.93 -20.76
C VAL A 172 -12.06 15.49 -21.28
N GLU A 173 -11.09 15.07 -22.08
CA GLU A 173 -10.97 13.68 -22.53
C GLU A 173 -10.50 12.80 -21.37
N TYR A 174 -11.17 11.67 -21.17
CA TYR A 174 -10.88 10.72 -20.10
C TYR A 174 -9.63 9.91 -20.44
N THR A 175 -8.69 9.86 -19.51
CA THR A 175 -7.57 8.93 -19.52
C THR A 175 -7.79 7.81 -18.50
N GLN A 176 -7.19 6.64 -18.71
CA GLN A 176 -7.41 5.46 -17.86
C GLN A 176 -7.17 5.76 -16.37
N GLY A 177 -8.19 5.51 -15.55
CA GLY A 177 -8.09 5.43 -14.09
C GLY A 177 -8.41 6.69 -13.30
N ALA A 178 -8.35 7.90 -13.87
CA ALA A 178 -8.76 9.13 -13.19
C ALA A 178 -9.78 9.91 -14.01
N LEU A 179 -10.88 10.32 -13.37
CA LEU A 179 -11.99 11.05 -13.98
C LEU A 179 -11.96 12.50 -13.52
N CYS A 180 -12.12 13.42 -14.47
CA CYS A 180 -12.33 14.85 -14.18
C CYS A 180 -13.71 15.25 -14.72
N SER A 181 -14.63 15.61 -13.83
CA SER A 181 -15.96 16.08 -14.19
C SER A 181 -16.04 17.60 -14.05
N LEU A 182 -16.26 18.29 -15.18
CA LEU A 182 -16.46 19.73 -15.25
C LEU A 182 -17.96 20.08 -15.20
N PRO A 183 -18.33 21.25 -14.66
CA PRO A 183 -19.71 21.72 -14.73
C PRO A 183 -20.13 21.96 -16.18
N SER A 184 -21.32 21.51 -16.55
CA SER A 184 -21.91 21.72 -17.87
C SER A 184 -22.65 23.05 -18.01
N GLU A 185 -22.94 23.72 -16.89
CA GLU A 185 -23.62 25.02 -16.88
C GLU A 185 -22.65 26.15 -17.12
N PRO A 186 -23.11 27.28 -17.68
CA PRO A 186 -22.28 28.47 -17.88
C PRO A 186 -21.71 28.98 -16.54
N ILE A 187 -20.43 29.32 -16.51
CA ILE A 187 -19.72 29.82 -15.33
C ILE A 187 -19.93 31.33 -15.19
N GLU A 188 -20.60 31.73 -14.12
CA GLU A 188 -20.81 33.13 -13.73
C GLU A 188 -19.96 33.50 -12.51
N ASP A 189 -19.59 32.53 -11.70
CA ASP A 189 -18.83 32.70 -10.46
C ASP A 189 -17.33 32.90 -10.69
N ASN A 190 -16.65 33.37 -9.63
CA ASN A 190 -15.19 33.50 -9.59
C ASN A 190 -14.47 32.18 -9.19
N ASN A 191 -15.20 31.08 -9.11
CA ASN A 191 -14.65 29.75 -8.82
C ASN A 191 -15.38 28.68 -9.60
N ILE A 192 -14.63 27.76 -10.17
CA ILE A 192 -15.16 26.58 -10.81
C ILE A 192 -15.04 25.41 -9.83
N ARG A 193 -16.10 24.62 -9.68
CA ARG A 193 -16.07 23.35 -8.94
C ARG A 193 -15.80 22.23 -9.92
N VAL A 194 -14.69 21.53 -9.68
CA VAL A 194 -14.24 20.40 -10.51
C VAL A 194 -14.24 19.17 -9.62
N LEU A 195 -14.97 18.12 -10.01
CA LEU A 195 -14.94 16.84 -9.34
C LEU A 195 -13.85 15.98 -9.99
N VAL A 196 -12.90 15.50 -9.19
CA VAL A 196 -11.86 14.58 -9.63
C VAL A 196 -12.00 13.29 -8.84
N ALA A 197 -11.96 12.15 -9.52
CA ALA A 197 -12.05 10.84 -8.88
C ALA A 197 -11.04 9.87 -9.49
N ALA A 198 -10.47 8.99 -8.67
CA ALA A 198 -9.70 7.84 -9.10
C ALA A 198 -10.54 6.56 -8.89
N SER A 199 -10.53 5.64 -9.86
CA SER A 199 -11.19 4.34 -9.68
C SER A 199 -10.44 3.48 -8.68
N GLU A 200 -11.10 2.48 -8.05
CA GLU A 200 -10.47 1.55 -7.09
C GLU A 200 -9.30 0.76 -7.71
N ASP A 201 -9.35 0.52 -9.02
CA ASP A 201 -8.34 -0.18 -9.81
C ASP A 201 -7.40 0.78 -10.56
N ALA A 202 -7.42 2.08 -10.23
CA ALA A 202 -6.57 3.07 -10.89
C ALA A 202 -5.09 2.73 -10.74
N SER A 203 -4.38 2.74 -11.86
CA SER A 203 -2.93 2.52 -11.89
C SER A 203 -2.19 3.76 -11.38
N GLU A 204 -1.14 3.54 -10.61
CA GLU A 204 -0.25 4.62 -10.16
C GLU A 204 0.38 5.35 -11.35
N GLY A 205 0.42 6.67 -11.28
CA GLY A 205 1.01 7.50 -12.32
C GLY A 205 0.59 8.96 -12.27
N THR A 206 1.23 9.77 -13.11
CA THR A 206 0.93 11.20 -13.26
C THR A 206 0.21 11.43 -14.58
N GLN A 207 -0.89 12.17 -14.54
CA GLN A 207 -1.66 12.60 -15.69
C GLN A 207 -1.83 14.10 -15.65
N THR A 208 -1.65 14.78 -16.78
CA THR A 208 -1.93 16.21 -16.90
C THR A 208 -3.05 16.41 -17.92
N GLN A 209 -4.08 17.08 -17.49
CA GLN A 209 -5.24 17.47 -18.29
C GLN A 209 -5.31 18.99 -18.34
N GLU A 210 -6.00 19.56 -19.32
CA GLU A 210 -6.21 21.00 -19.40
C GLU A 210 -7.68 21.33 -19.19
N ILE A 211 -7.95 22.18 -18.20
CA ILE A 211 -9.24 22.84 -18.07
C ILE A 211 -9.22 24.04 -18.98
N LYS A 212 -10.10 24.07 -19.98
CA LYS A 212 -10.06 25.09 -21.02
C LYS A 212 -11.43 25.63 -21.41
N THR A 213 -11.42 26.82 -21.93
CA THR A 213 -12.57 27.51 -22.53
C THR A 213 -12.12 28.35 -23.70
N VAL A 214 -13.03 28.64 -24.61
CA VAL A 214 -12.80 29.57 -25.71
C VAL A 214 -13.63 30.82 -25.52
N VAL A 215 -12.98 31.99 -25.35
CA VAL A 215 -13.64 33.27 -25.17
C VAL A 215 -13.16 34.21 -26.26
N PHE A 216 -14.11 34.72 -27.04
CA PHE A 216 -13.83 35.55 -28.20
C PHE A 216 -12.81 34.89 -29.16
N GLY A 217 -12.97 33.59 -29.40
CA GLY A 217 -12.14 32.80 -30.29
C GLY A 217 -10.72 32.51 -29.81
N ARG A 218 -10.36 32.92 -28.59
CA ARG A 218 -9.07 32.54 -27.96
C ARG A 218 -9.26 31.54 -26.88
N GLU A 219 -8.40 30.56 -26.89
CA GLU A 219 -8.32 29.57 -25.82
C GLU A 219 -7.73 30.18 -24.55
N VAL A 220 -8.37 29.89 -23.42
CA VAL A 220 -7.89 30.16 -22.06
C VAL A 220 -7.83 28.82 -21.35
N SER A 221 -6.67 28.41 -20.92
CA SER A 221 -6.48 27.11 -20.29
C SER A 221 -5.61 27.17 -19.01
N VAL A 222 -5.75 26.14 -18.18
CA VAL A 222 -4.89 25.89 -17.02
C VAL A 222 -4.65 24.39 -16.90
N PRO A 223 -3.39 23.96 -16.68
CA PRO A 223 -3.10 22.55 -16.47
C PRO A 223 -3.62 22.07 -15.12
N LEU A 224 -4.27 20.90 -15.11
CA LEU A 224 -4.64 20.13 -13.94
C LEU A 224 -3.78 18.87 -13.92
N THR A 225 -2.84 18.80 -12.99
CA THR A 225 -2.00 17.61 -12.79
C THR A 225 -2.59 16.72 -11.72
N LEU A 226 -2.93 15.47 -12.08
CA LEU A 226 -3.43 14.44 -11.20
C LEU A 226 -2.33 13.41 -10.97
N ILE A 227 -2.08 13.07 -9.72
CA ILE A 227 -1.07 12.09 -9.29
C ILE A 227 -1.80 11.00 -8.55
N VAL A 228 -2.01 9.85 -9.22
CA VAL A 228 -2.58 8.67 -8.58
C VAL A 228 -1.45 7.88 -7.93
N THR A 229 -1.53 7.67 -6.63
CA THR A 229 -0.53 6.92 -5.87
C THR A 229 -1.18 6.27 -4.65
N LYS A 230 -0.76 5.05 -4.32
CA LYS A 230 -1.20 4.37 -3.09
C LYS A 230 -0.58 5.02 -1.84
N HIS A 231 0.59 5.62 -2.00
CA HIS A 231 1.38 6.16 -0.89
C HIS A 231 1.87 7.58 -1.23
N PRO A 232 1.01 8.61 -1.10
CA PRO A 232 1.40 10.01 -1.38
C PRO A 232 2.49 10.49 -0.41
N PHE A 233 2.51 9.94 0.77
CA PHE A 233 3.59 9.99 1.77
C PHE A 233 3.61 8.64 2.50
N THR A 234 4.75 8.25 3.02
CA THR A 234 4.89 7.05 3.85
C THR A 234 5.43 7.43 5.21
N MET A 235 4.87 6.80 6.23
CA MET A 235 5.37 6.85 7.60
C MET A 235 6.27 5.63 7.83
N GLU A 236 7.22 5.74 8.76
CA GLU A 236 7.96 4.59 9.26
C GLU A 236 6.98 3.48 9.67
N GLU A 237 7.08 2.31 9.01
CA GLU A 237 6.12 1.20 9.13
C GLU A 237 5.91 0.77 10.59
N MET A 238 6.96 0.87 11.41
CA MET A 238 6.93 0.50 12.81
C MET A 238 7.81 1.39 13.67
N VAL A 239 7.24 1.86 14.77
CA VAL A 239 7.92 2.67 15.79
C VAL A 239 7.93 1.91 17.11
N TYR A 240 9.09 1.84 17.76
CA TYR A 240 9.26 1.12 19.03
C TYR A 240 9.56 2.06 20.20
N ALA A 241 8.97 1.78 21.35
CA ALA A 241 9.27 2.45 22.60
C ALA A 241 9.26 1.51 23.80
N ALA A 242 10.29 1.58 24.63
CA ALA A 242 10.26 1.01 25.97
C ALA A 242 9.98 2.13 27.00
N VAL A 243 9.03 1.89 27.90
CA VAL A 243 8.56 2.88 28.90
C VAL A 243 8.28 2.17 30.23
N LEU A 244 8.51 2.85 31.36
CA LEU A 244 8.09 2.36 32.68
C LEU A 244 6.65 2.83 32.99
N PRO A 245 5.88 2.10 33.81
CA PRO A 245 4.59 2.58 34.29
C PRO A 245 4.71 3.98 34.93
N GLY A 246 3.72 4.84 34.66
CA GLY A 246 3.69 6.22 35.15
C GLY A 246 4.66 7.18 34.45
N GLN A 247 5.26 6.79 33.34
CA GLN A 247 6.21 7.63 32.59
C GLN A 247 5.67 8.11 31.25
N GLN A 248 6.20 9.25 30.80
CA GLN A 248 6.00 9.81 29.48
C GLN A 248 7.25 9.57 28.63
N LYS A 249 7.05 9.20 27.36
CA LYS A 249 8.12 9.02 26.39
C LYS A 249 7.84 9.81 25.11
N LYS A 250 8.86 10.54 24.63
CA LYS A 250 8.84 11.20 23.32
C LYS A 250 9.52 10.32 22.29
N ILE A 251 8.87 10.12 21.16
CA ILE A 251 9.30 9.19 20.11
C ILE A 251 9.31 9.95 18.79
N GLY A 252 10.42 9.93 18.07
CA GLY A 252 10.50 10.49 16.72
C GLY A 252 9.90 9.55 15.70
N ILE A 253 9.04 10.04 14.81
CA ILE A 253 8.53 9.32 13.65
C ILE A 253 9.12 9.96 12.39
N THR A 254 9.62 9.13 11.49
CA THR A 254 10.19 9.57 10.21
C THR A 254 9.19 9.35 9.08
N PHE A 255 9.09 10.34 8.20
CA PHE A 255 8.25 10.30 7.00
C PHE A 255 9.10 10.39 5.73
N GLN A 256 8.63 9.74 4.68
CA GLN A 256 9.11 9.93 3.33
C GLN A 256 7.99 10.58 2.51
N ARG A 257 8.34 11.60 1.71
CA ARG A 257 7.40 12.34 0.87
C ARG A 257 7.63 12.10 -0.63
N ASP A 258 8.39 11.07 -0.97
CA ASP A 258 8.81 10.73 -2.34
C ASP A 258 8.10 9.46 -2.82
N SER A 259 6.85 9.62 -3.24
CA SER A 259 6.04 8.46 -3.63
C SER A 259 6.31 7.88 -5.03
N LEU A 260 7.09 8.54 -5.89
CA LEU A 260 7.29 8.13 -7.29
C LEU A 260 8.76 7.90 -7.70
N GLU A 261 9.70 7.77 -6.76
CA GLU A 261 11.12 7.65 -7.12
C GLU A 261 11.49 6.38 -7.91
N SER A 262 10.76 5.28 -7.75
CA SER A 262 11.11 4.00 -8.40
C SER A 262 10.76 3.95 -9.89
N LEU A 263 9.70 4.61 -10.32
CA LEU A 263 9.26 4.65 -11.73
C LEU A 263 9.91 5.80 -12.53
N SER A 264 10.26 6.88 -11.85
CA SER A 264 10.75 8.12 -12.47
C SER A 264 12.21 8.02 -12.96
N ARG A 265 13.10 7.33 -12.28
CA ARG A 265 14.54 7.30 -12.65
C ARG A 265 14.82 6.69 -14.02
N THR A 266 13.99 5.76 -14.48
CA THR A 266 14.18 5.10 -15.79
C THR A 266 13.54 5.90 -16.94
N LEU A 267 12.47 6.62 -16.70
CA LEU A 267 11.72 7.37 -17.73
C LEU A 267 12.14 8.86 -17.83
N THR A 268 12.42 9.51 -16.71
CA THR A 268 12.78 10.94 -16.69
C THR A 268 14.19 11.20 -17.23
N GLY A 269 15.14 10.32 -17.02
CA GLY A 269 16.48 10.45 -17.60
C GLY A 269 16.49 10.49 -19.14
N GLY A 270 15.52 9.81 -19.78
CA GLY A 270 15.36 9.84 -21.23
C GLY A 270 14.58 11.06 -21.76
N LEU A 271 13.56 11.52 -21.04
CA LEU A 271 12.74 12.66 -21.49
C LEU A 271 13.38 14.03 -21.17
N GLN A 272 14.05 14.15 -20.05
CA GLN A 272 14.78 15.37 -19.67
C GLN A 272 15.90 15.70 -20.67
N ALA A 273 16.56 14.65 -21.21
CA ALA A 273 17.54 14.79 -22.26
C ALA A 273 16.95 15.23 -23.62
N LEU A 274 15.66 14.99 -23.85
CA LEU A 274 14.98 15.30 -25.12
C LEU A 274 14.22 16.63 -25.10
N THR A 275 13.70 17.08 -23.97
CA THR A 275 12.79 18.25 -23.90
C THR A 275 13.36 19.44 -23.13
N GLY A 276 14.41 19.26 -22.33
CA GLY A 276 14.99 20.33 -21.49
C GLY A 276 14.06 20.84 -20.38
N VAL A 277 12.91 20.18 -20.16
CA VAL A 277 11.94 20.52 -19.11
C VAL A 277 12.24 19.67 -17.86
N ASP A 278 12.45 20.34 -16.74
CA ASP A 278 12.65 19.69 -15.45
C ASP A 278 11.30 19.13 -14.95
N LEU A 279 11.04 17.86 -15.28
CA LEU A 279 9.87 17.12 -14.83
C LEU A 279 10.17 16.46 -13.48
N ALA A 280 10.70 17.21 -12.51
CA ALA A 280 10.80 16.69 -11.14
C ALA A 280 9.39 16.29 -10.67
N PRO A 281 9.17 15.03 -10.23
CA PRO A 281 7.86 14.64 -9.73
C PRO A 281 7.50 15.53 -8.55
N SER A 282 6.31 16.11 -8.58
CA SER A 282 5.82 16.93 -7.47
C SER A 282 5.69 16.06 -6.23
N LYS A 283 6.37 16.48 -5.16
CA LYS A 283 6.33 15.81 -3.86
C LYS A 283 5.10 16.29 -3.10
N PHE A 284 4.42 15.36 -2.41
CA PHE A 284 3.39 15.75 -1.45
C PHE A 284 4.06 16.56 -0.31
N ASN A 285 3.64 17.79 -0.11
CA ASN A 285 4.27 18.71 0.85
C ASN A 285 3.33 19.17 1.97
N GLY A 286 2.08 18.70 1.99
CA GLY A 286 1.06 19.08 2.95
C GLY A 286 1.40 18.70 4.39
N ALA A 287 0.71 19.32 5.34
CA ALA A 287 0.76 18.94 6.75
C ALA A 287 0.09 17.57 6.96
N VAL A 288 0.59 16.78 7.92
CA VAL A 288 0.06 15.45 8.25
C VAL A 288 -0.23 15.38 9.74
N VAL A 289 -1.34 14.76 10.11
CA VAL A 289 -1.71 14.48 11.51
C VAL A 289 -1.57 12.99 11.76
N VAL A 290 -0.82 12.63 12.81
CA VAL A 290 -0.65 11.24 13.25
C VAL A 290 -1.51 11.00 14.48
N THR A 291 -2.38 10.00 14.42
CA THR A 291 -3.24 9.58 15.51
C THR A 291 -3.03 8.11 15.83
N ALA A 292 -3.24 7.73 17.08
CA ALA A 292 -3.22 6.34 17.53
C ALA A 292 -4.65 5.83 17.70
N GLU A 293 -4.91 4.62 17.23
CA GLU A 293 -6.21 3.98 17.32
C GLU A 293 -6.20 2.91 18.42
N ASN A 294 -7.30 2.83 19.19
CA ASN A 294 -7.50 1.75 20.15
C ASN A 294 -6.34 1.55 21.15
N ALA A 295 -5.77 2.65 21.68
CA ALA A 295 -4.77 2.57 22.72
C ALA A 295 -5.32 1.77 23.92
N PRO A 296 -4.54 0.84 24.51
CA PRO A 296 -4.98 0.03 25.65
C PRO A 296 -5.19 0.88 26.89
N SER A 297 -5.99 0.35 27.83
CA SER A 297 -6.24 1.05 29.11
C SER A 297 -4.94 1.39 29.82
N GLY A 298 -4.82 2.63 30.28
CA GLY A 298 -3.62 3.14 30.95
C GLY A 298 -2.52 3.66 30.02
N VAL A 299 -2.69 3.54 28.69
CA VAL A 299 -1.77 4.13 27.71
C VAL A 299 -2.48 5.25 26.97
N THR A 300 -1.86 6.43 26.95
CA THR A 300 -2.33 7.59 26.18
C THR A 300 -1.29 7.93 25.13
N VAL A 301 -1.73 8.16 23.89
CA VAL A 301 -0.89 8.62 22.79
C VAL A 301 -1.46 9.94 22.30
N GLU A 302 -0.70 11.03 22.46
CA GLU A 302 -1.12 12.34 21.99
C GLU A 302 -0.99 12.43 20.46
N PRO A 303 -1.94 13.07 19.75
CA PRO A 303 -1.81 13.32 18.32
C PRO A 303 -0.54 14.10 18.00
N ALA A 304 0.21 13.68 17.00
CA ALA A 304 1.41 14.37 16.54
C ALA A 304 1.15 15.09 15.20
N TYR A 305 1.79 16.24 15.03
CA TYR A 305 1.63 17.07 13.84
C TYR A 305 2.96 17.16 13.09
N LEU A 306 2.92 16.79 11.82
CA LEU A 306 4.01 16.98 10.87
C LEU A 306 3.73 18.23 10.06
N GLU A 307 4.55 19.27 10.20
CA GLU A 307 4.41 20.52 9.46
C GLU A 307 4.68 20.32 7.95
N GLU A 308 4.20 21.28 7.13
CA GLU A 308 4.47 21.29 5.70
C GLU A 308 5.98 21.16 5.43
N GLY A 309 6.35 20.25 4.53
CA GLY A 309 7.74 19.98 4.16
C GLY A 309 8.60 19.28 5.21
N ALA A 310 8.14 19.14 6.44
CA ALA A 310 8.88 18.41 7.47
C ALA A 310 8.91 16.89 7.17
N LEU A 311 9.98 16.22 7.59
CA LEU A 311 10.18 14.77 7.44
C LEU A 311 10.15 14.03 8.78
N LYS A 312 9.97 14.75 9.89
CA LYS A 312 9.92 14.15 11.24
C LYS A 312 8.93 14.89 12.12
N CYS A 313 8.16 14.13 12.88
CA CYS A 313 7.37 14.64 13.98
C CYS A 313 7.68 13.89 15.29
N THR A 314 7.14 14.36 16.40
CA THR A 314 7.33 13.73 17.70
C THR A 314 6.00 13.27 18.24
N LEU A 315 5.86 11.96 18.47
CA LEU A 315 4.75 11.34 19.15
C LEU A 315 5.03 11.32 20.66
N VAL A 316 4.03 11.61 21.48
CA VAL A 316 4.13 11.57 22.93
C VAL A 316 3.28 10.40 23.43
N VAL A 317 3.91 9.49 24.13
CA VAL A 317 3.28 8.32 24.75
C VAL A 317 3.36 8.48 26.26
N GLU A 318 2.24 8.35 26.95
CA GLU A 318 2.14 8.40 28.41
C GLU A 318 1.52 7.11 28.94
N THR A 319 2.05 6.60 30.06
CA THR A 319 1.51 5.43 30.76
C THR A 319 1.14 5.81 32.19
N THR A 320 0.09 5.21 32.72
CA THR A 320 -0.27 5.34 34.13
C THR A 320 0.55 4.41 35.02
N GLU A 321 0.62 4.65 36.30
CA GLU A 321 1.28 3.74 37.30
C GLU A 321 0.61 2.36 37.36
N GLU A 322 -0.68 2.30 36.99
CA GLU A 322 -1.47 1.06 36.97
C GLU A 322 -1.37 0.31 35.60
N THR A 323 -0.66 0.87 34.61
CA THR A 323 -0.50 0.21 33.30
C THR A 323 0.23 -1.11 33.46
N PRO A 324 -0.39 -2.24 33.12
CA PRO A 324 0.24 -3.54 33.30
C PRO A 324 1.52 -3.68 32.45
N PRO A 325 2.58 -4.27 32.99
CA PRO A 325 3.75 -4.62 32.19
C PRO A 325 3.38 -5.57 31.03
N GLY A 326 3.94 -5.30 29.85
CA GLY A 326 3.63 -6.08 28.67
C GLY A 326 4.07 -5.40 27.39
N VAL A 327 3.76 -6.02 26.26
CA VAL A 327 3.98 -5.47 24.91
C VAL A 327 2.62 -5.16 24.28
N TYR A 328 2.47 -3.93 23.84
CA TYR A 328 1.24 -3.42 23.24
C TYR A 328 1.50 -2.95 21.83
N SER A 329 0.70 -3.43 20.89
CA SER A 329 0.72 -2.99 19.48
C SER A 329 -0.45 -2.07 19.24
N ILE A 330 -0.18 -0.80 18.88
CA ILE A 330 -1.16 0.26 18.70
C ILE A 330 -1.09 0.72 17.25
N PRO A 331 -2.17 0.57 16.46
CA PRO A 331 -2.21 1.09 15.10
C PRO A 331 -2.05 2.63 15.11
N LEU A 332 -1.24 3.12 14.20
CA LEU A 332 -1.10 4.54 13.90
C LEU A 332 -1.74 4.83 12.55
N SER A 333 -2.50 5.91 12.47
CA SER A 333 -3.01 6.48 11.22
C SER A 333 -2.42 7.87 11.04
N ALA A 334 -1.82 8.12 9.88
CA ALA A 334 -1.31 9.42 9.50
C ALA A 334 -2.14 9.96 8.34
N THR A 335 -2.84 11.07 8.55
CA THR A 335 -3.83 11.62 7.62
C THR A 335 -3.48 13.03 7.17
N ALA A 336 -3.75 13.34 5.92
CA ALA A 336 -3.62 14.67 5.32
C ALA A 336 -4.78 14.90 4.35
N ASP A 337 -5.76 15.70 4.73
CA ASP A 337 -7.04 15.86 4.02
C ASP A 337 -7.75 14.50 3.79
N HIS A 338 -7.77 14.02 2.54
CA HIS A 338 -8.35 12.74 2.13
C HIS A 338 -7.31 11.62 1.97
N LEU A 339 -6.03 11.92 2.15
CA LEU A 339 -4.93 10.99 1.99
C LEU A 339 -4.55 10.38 3.33
N ASP A 340 -4.23 9.09 3.36
CA ASP A 340 -3.80 8.41 4.58
C ASP A 340 -2.67 7.40 4.33
N THR A 341 -1.98 7.08 5.39
CA THR A 341 -1.05 5.95 5.49
C THR A 341 -1.04 5.41 6.91
N ASN A 342 -0.74 4.14 7.06
CA ASN A 342 -0.82 3.45 8.34
C ASN A 342 0.57 2.98 8.82
N GLY A 343 0.70 2.84 10.13
CA GLY A 343 1.88 2.32 10.79
C GLY A 343 1.52 1.62 12.10
N LEU A 344 2.53 1.15 12.80
CA LEU A 344 2.35 0.44 14.06
C LEU A 344 3.30 0.99 15.13
N LEU A 345 2.73 1.39 16.27
CA LEU A 345 3.48 1.72 17.47
C LEU A 345 3.55 0.50 18.38
N VAL A 346 4.74 0.02 18.66
CA VAL A 346 5.00 -1.08 19.61
C VAL A 346 5.54 -0.50 20.90
N ILE A 347 4.80 -0.66 21.99
CA ILE A 347 5.18 -0.16 23.30
C ILE A 347 5.47 -1.35 24.20
N ARG A 348 6.69 -1.42 24.74
CA ARG A 348 7.01 -2.32 25.85
C ARG A 348 6.89 -1.56 27.17
N VAL A 349 5.85 -1.83 27.95
CA VAL A 349 5.76 -1.39 29.33
C VAL A 349 6.60 -2.34 30.19
N GLN A 350 7.70 -1.84 30.71
CA GLN A 350 8.67 -2.63 31.47
C GLN A 350 8.16 -2.89 32.89
N ASP A 351 8.36 -4.11 33.40
CA ASP A 351 8.15 -4.41 34.80
C ASP A 351 9.42 -4.00 35.62
N PRO A 352 9.33 -3.04 36.53
CA PRO A 352 10.48 -2.61 37.32
C PRO A 352 11.07 -3.74 38.20
N SER A 353 10.27 -4.76 38.50
CA SER A 353 10.68 -5.91 39.31
C SER A 353 11.31 -7.04 38.47
N ASN A 354 11.23 -6.97 37.13
CA ASN A 354 11.68 -8.03 36.24
C ASN A 354 13.22 -8.10 36.19
N LYS A 355 13.76 -9.24 36.63
CA LYS A 355 15.18 -9.52 36.55
C LYS A 355 15.52 -10.18 35.22
N PRO A 356 16.55 -9.74 34.49
CA PRO A 356 17.01 -10.40 33.28
C PRO A 356 17.27 -11.92 33.52
N GLY A 357 16.82 -12.76 32.60
CA GLY A 357 17.03 -14.20 32.67
C GLY A 357 16.15 -14.96 33.70
N VAL A 358 15.21 -14.27 34.39
CA VAL A 358 14.28 -14.88 35.35
C VAL A 358 12.84 -14.58 34.91
N LEU A 359 11.94 -15.54 35.07
CA LEU A 359 10.50 -15.30 34.86
C LEU A 359 9.94 -14.43 35.98
N PRO A 360 9.00 -13.50 35.67
CA PRO A 360 8.34 -12.70 36.68
C PRO A 360 7.67 -13.61 37.75
N GLU A 361 7.76 -13.22 39.02
CA GLU A 361 7.19 -13.98 40.13
C GLU A 361 5.67 -14.23 39.95
N ALA A 362 4.95 -13.25 39.41
CA ALA A 362 3.53 -13.39 39.11
C ALA A 362 3.24 -14.53 38.11
N VAL A 363 4.11 -14.72 37.12
CA VAL A 363 4.01 -15.85 36.17
C VAL A 363 4.31 -17.14 36.85
N VAL A 364 5.42 -17.25 37.59
CA VAL A 364 5.84 -18.47 38.29
C VAL A 364 4.79 -18.92 39.30
N SER A 365 4.25 -17.99 40.09
CA SER A 365 3.24 -18.29 41.13
C SER A 365 1.90 -18.74 40.53
N SER A 366 1.58 -18.35 39.31
CA SER A 366 0.36 -18.73 38.60
C SER A 366 0.43 -20.11 37.92
N MET A 367 1.64 -20.66 37.74
CA MET A 367 1.85 -21.98 37.12
C MET A 367 1.47 -23.12 38.07
N SER A 368 1.09 -24.27 37.51
CA SER A 368 0.84 -25.49 38.30
C SER A 368 2.08 -25.90 39.09
N LYS A 369 1.89 -26.17 40.39
CA LYS A 369 2.95 -26.64 41.30
C LYS A 369 3.32 -28.12 41.09
N THR A 370 2.46 -28.87 40.38
CA THR A 370 2.66 -30.31 40.18
C THR A 370 3.71 -30.62 39.10
N VAL A 371 3.99 -29.67 38.22
CA VAL A 371 4.93 -29.81 37.10
C VAL A 371 6.24 -29.08 37.43
N ARG A 372 7.36 -29.79 37.34
CA ARG A 372 8.67 -29.18 37.54
C ARG A 372 8.99 -28.19 36.40
N TYR A 373 9.62 -27.09 36.75
CA TYR A 373 10.15 -26.15 35.74
C TYR A 373 11.22 -26.86 34.89
N ARG A 374 11.11 -26.65 33.58
CA ARG A 374 12.15 -27.01 32.58
C ARG A 374 12.22 -25.94 31.52
N ARG A 375 13.44 -25.56 31.14
CA ARG A 375 13.67 -24.70 30.00
C ARG A 375 13.01 -25.30 28.75
N GLY A 376 12.29 -24.50 27.98
CA GLY A 376 11.52 -24.98 26.83
C GLY A 376 10.34 -25.92 27.19
N GLY A 377 9.98 -26.03 28.48
CA GLY A 377 8.93 -26.90 28.95
C GLY A 377 7.51 -26.32 28.79
N LEU A 378 6.50 -27.16 29.15
CA LEU A 378 5.09 -26.90 28.90
C LEU A 378 4.33 -26.33 30.10
N LYS A 379 5.03 -26.02 31.20
CA LYS A 379 4.42 -25.59 32.47
C LYS A 379 3.61 -24.28 32.32
N GLY A 380 4.03 -23.37 31.41
CA GLY A 380 3.38 -22.09 31.17
C GLY A 380 1.93 -22.18 30.67
N ARG A 381 1.53 -23.27 30.01
CA ARG A 381 0.18 -23.50 29.52
C ARG A 381 -0.73 -24.24 30.52
N SER A 382 -0.25 -24.54 31.73
CA SER A 382 -0.93 -25.35 32.71
C SER A 382 -2.13 -24.68 33.41
N THR A 383 -2.21 -23.38 33.40
CA THR A 383 -3.33 -22.59 33.95
C THR A 383 -3.68 -21.43 33.04
N GLU A 384 -4.95 -21.03 33.04
CA GLU A 384 -5.39 -19.86 32.24
C GLU A 384 -4.63 -18.61 32.67
N LYS A 385 -4.46 -18.39 33.96
CA LYS A 385 -3.72 -17.24 34.51
C LYS A 385 -2.27 -17.17 34.01
N SER A 386 -1.57 -18.33 33.98
CA SER A 386 -0.19 -18.33 33.46
C SER A 386 -0.12 -18.04 31.95
N LYS A 387 -1.07 -18.53 31.17
CA LYS A 387 -1.17 -18.22 29.74
C LYS A 387 -1.38 -16.72 29.52
N GLU A 388 -2.31 -16.09 30.27
CA GLU A 388 -2.59 -14.66 30.17
C GLU A 388 -1.36 -13.80 30.50
N LEU A 389 -0.66 -14.13 31.59
CA LEU A 389 0.55 -13.38 31.99
C LEU A 389 1.70 -13.55 30.99
N LEU A 390 1.91 -14.76 30.47
CA LEU A 390 2.91 -15.02 29.43
C LEU A 390 2.50 -14.34 28.10
N ALA A 391 1.22 -14.35 27.73
CA ALA A 391 0.72 -13.64 26.56
C ALA A 391 1.02 -12.15 26.68
N ALA A 392 0.69 -11.51 27.79
CA ALA A 392 1.00 -10.11 28.02
C ALA A 392 2.51 -9.82 27.94
N LEU A 393 3.35 -10.68 28.55
CA LEU A 393 4.80 -10.53 28.55
C LEU A 393 5.42 -10.58 27.13
N TYR A 394 4.83 -11.36 26.24
CA TYR A 394 5.36 -11.62 24.89
C TYR A 394 4.46 -11.14 23.75
N GLY A 395 3.60 -10.13 23.99
CA GLY A 395 2.85 -9.44 22.93
C GLY A 395 1.54 -10.12 22.49
N GLY A 396 1.03 -11.08 23.24
CA GLY A 396 -0.31 -11.62 23.00
C GLY A 396 -1.41 -10.63 23.41
N SER A 397 -2.56 -10.71 22.74
CA SER A 397 -3.71 -9.81 22.95
C SER A 397 -5.03 -10.57 23.08
N GLN A 398 -6.08 -9.87 23.53
CA GLN A 398 -7.44 -10.44 23.52
C GLN A 398 -7.91 -10.78 22.09
N GLN A 399 -7.45 -10.01 21.10
CA GLN A 399 -7.77 -10.28 19.70
C GLN A 399 -7.08 -11.56 19.20
N SER A 400 -5.79 -11.76 19.54
CA SER A 400 -5.09 -13.02 19.22
C SER A 400 -5.74 -14.21 19.91
N LYS A 401 -6.21 -14.07 21.17
CA LYS A 401 -6.96 -15.12 21.88
C LYS A 401 -8.26 -15.49 21.16
N LYS A 402 -9.06 -14.49 20.71
CA LYS A 402 -10.27 -14.73 19.92
C LYS A 402 -9.97 -15.42 18.59
N SER A 403 -8.92 -15.00 17.91
CA SER A 403 -8.46 -15.59 16.65
C SER A 403 -8.09 -17.07 16.84
N VAL A 404 -7.34 -17.39 17.87
CA VAL A 404 -7.00 -18.79 18.25
C VAL A 404 -8.25 -19.63 18.48
N LEU A 405 -9.22 -19.15 19.27
CA LEU A 405 -10.45 -19.88 19.55
C LEU A 405 -11.26 -20.14 18.28
N SER A 406 -11.43 -19.14 17.42
CA SER A 406 -12.11 -19.32 16.13
C SER A 406 -11.43 -20.38 15.26
N ALA A 407 -10.10 -20.38 15.22
CA ALA A 407 -9.33 -21.30 14.41
C ALA A 407 -9.36 -22.74 14.99
N LEU A 408 -9.35 -22.91 16.32
CA LEU A 408 -9.53 -24.22 16.95
C LEU A 408 -10.90 -24.82 16.65
N THR A 409 -11.95 -23.97 16.65
CA THR A 409 -13.29 -24.39 16.24
C THR A 409 -13.28 -24.90 14.81
N TRP A 410 -12.66 -24.13 13.88
CA TRP A 410 -12.53 -24.56 12.50
C TRP A 410 -11.77 -25.89 12.37
N LEU A 411 -10.63 -26.05 13.03
CA LEU A 411 -9.87 -27.32 13.04
C LEU A 411 -10.71 -28.49 13.52
N ALA A 412 -11.48 -28.32 14.61
CA ALA A 412 -12.36 -29.35 15.13
C ALA A 412 -13.42 -29.81 14.11
N THR A 413 -14.01 -28.86 13.35
CA THR A 413 -15.00 -29.19 12.30
C THR A 413 -14.41 -29.96 11.12
N LYS A 414 -13.10 -29.86 10.88
CA LYS A 414 -12.42 -30.56 9.77
C LYS A 414 -11.90 -31.95 10.16
N GLN A 415 -12.10 -32.41 11.39
CA GLN A 415 -11.74 -33.77 11.82
C GLN A 415 -12.67 -34.80 11.19
N GLY A 416 -12.12 -35.83 10.59
CA GLY A 416 -12.88 -36.97 10.05
C GLY A 416 -13.52 -37.80 11.15
N ALA A 417 -14.54 -38.59 10.79
CA ALA A 417 -15.24 -39.49 11.72
C ALA A 417 -14.31 -40.54 12.34
N ASP A 418 -13.22 -40.90 11.65
CA ASP A 418 -12.19 -41.84 12.13
C ASP A 418 -11.18 -41.16 13.08
N GLY A 419 -11.27 -39.87 13.28
CA GLY A 419 -10.37 -39.04 14.11
C GLY A 419 -9.19 -38.46 13.38
N SER A 420 -9.00 -38.71 12.09
CA SER A 420 -7.91 -38.15 11.31
C SER A 420 -8.23 -36.74 10.80
N TRP A 421 -7.20 -36.01 10.46
CA TRP A 421 -7.30 -34.84 9.59
C TRP A 421 -6.66 -35.16 8.24
N GLN A 422 -7.44 -35.04 7.17
CA GLN A 422 -6.97 -35.24 5.82
C GLN A 422 -6.42 -33.91 5.25
N PRO A 423 -5.32 -33.95 4.47
CA PRO A 423 -4.83 -32.74 3.80
C PRO A 423 -5.93 -32.06 2.96
N LEU A 424 -6.11 -30.77 3.14
CA LEU A 424 -7.04 -29.93 2.37
C LEU A 424 -6.27 -29.14 1.32
N ALA A 425 -5.83 -29.83 0.26
CA ALA A 425 -5.19 -29.18 -0.86
C ALA A 425 -6.23 -28.41 -1.70
N SER A 426 -6.04 -27.11 -1.91
CA SER A 426 -6.88 -26.33 -2.83
C SER A 426 -6.41 -26.54 -4.27
N ALA A 427 -7.33 -26.98 -5.14
CA ALA A 427 -7.07 -27.12 -6.57
C ALA A 427 -6.75 -25.78 -7.27
N GLU A 428 -7.14 -24.67 -6.68
CA GLU A 428 -6.94 -23.31 -7.22
C GLU A 428 -5.49 -22.83 -7.14
N ASN A 429 -4.68 -23.34 -6.22
CA ASN A 429 -3.30 -22.91 -6.04
C ASN A 429 -2.29 -23.55 -7.01
N LEU A 430 -2.72 -24.46 -7.86
CA LEU A 430 -1.87 -25.03 -8.93
C LEU A 430 -1.79 -24.15 -10.18
N ALA A 431 -2.59 -23.08 -10.29
CA ALA A 431 -2.75 -22.27 -11.49
C ALA A 431 -2.37 -20.79 -11.37
N VAL A 432 -2.08 -20.27 -10.17
CA VAL A 432 -1.71 -18.85 -10.02
C VAL A 432 -0.21 -18.70 -10.24
N GLY A 433 0.14 -17.95 -11.30
CA GLY A 433 1.51 -17.67 -11.70
C GLY A 433 2.35 -17.13 -10.56
N MET A 434 3.36 -17.90 -10.18
CA MET A 434 4.42 -17.43 -9.29
C MET A 434 5.16 -16.26 -9.95
N PRO A 435 5.56 -15.21 -9.21
CA PRO A 435 6.59 -14.32 -9.69
C PRO A 435 7.85 -15.15 -9.98
N GLU A 436 8.52 -14.86 -11.09
CA GLU A 436 9.77 -15.51 -11.50
C GLU A 436 10.85 -15.32 -10.42
N GLY A 437 10.80 -16.19 -9.42
CA GLY A 437 11.87 -16.44 -8.47
C GLY A 437 12.67 -17.66 -8.93
N PRO A 438 13.85 -17.93 -8.37
CA PRO A 438 14.68 -19.05 -8.82
C PRO A 438 13.85 -20.34 -8.85
N GLU A 439 13.90 -21.04 -9.96
CA GLU A 439 13.04 -22.17 -10.39
C GLU A 439 12.94 -23.37 -9.41
N ASP A 440 13.63 -23.31 -8.27
CA ASP A 440 13.77 -24.41 -7.32
C ASP A 440 12.72 -24.45 -6.17
N PHE A 441 11.85 -23.44 -6.05
CA PHE A 441 10.90 -23.38 -4.92
C PHE A 441 9.61 -24.18 -5.13
N SER A 442 9.26 -24.54 -6.34
CA SER A 442 7.92 -25.03 -6.69
C SER A 442 7.68 -26.55 -6.50
N VAL A 443 8.69 -27.36 -6.20
CA VAL A 443 8.53 -28.84 -6.26
C VAL A 443 8.32 -29.50 -4.89
N MET A 444 8.39 -28.78 -3.76
CA MET A 444 8.62 -29.45 -2.47
C MET A 444 7.48 -29.43 -1.45
N ASN A 445 6.33 -28.89 -1.78
CA ASN A 445 5.16 -28.93 -0.88
C ASN A 445 3.99 -29.74 -1.43
N THR A 446 4.27 -30.85 -2.09
CA THR A 446 3.22 -31.85 -2.39
C THR A 446 2.69 -32.42 -1.08
N GLY A 447 1.47 -32.02 -0.77
CA GLY A 447 0.58 -32.35 0.33
C GLY A 447 1.11 -33.26 1.42
N GLY A 448 1.02 -32.80 2.68
CA GLY A 448 1.22 -33.68 3.83
C GLY A 448 0.37 -34.93 3.70
N ASN A 449 0.82 -36.03 4.26
CA ASN A 449 -0.05 -37.19 4.42
C ASN A 449 -0.92 -37.01 5.67
N SER A 450 -1.98 -37.81 5.81
CA SER A 450 -2.91 -37.75 6.93
C SER A 450 -2.22 -37.88 8.32
N GLN A 451 -1.06 -38.57 8.41
CA GLN A 451 -0.31 -38.68 9.65
C GLN A 451 0.33 -37.36 10.07
N SER A 452 1.02 -36.71 9.13
CA SER A 452 1.65 -35.39 9.41
C SER A 452 0.61 -34.32 9.68
N THR A 453 -0.49 -34.30 8.92
CA THR A 453 -1.59 -33.34 9.10
C THR A 453 -2.32 -33.58 10.43
N THR A 454 -2.63 -34.82 10.77
CA THR A 454 -3.28 -35.16 12.07
C THR A 454 -2.38 -34.81 13.26
N ALA A 455 -1.10 -35.17 13.21
CA ALA A 455 -0.16 -34.83 14.28
C ALA A 455 0.00 -33.33 14.45
N LEU A 456 0.09 -32.56 13.34
CA LEU A 456 0.19 -31.12 13.38
C LEU A 456 -1.10 -30.46 13.89
N ALA A 457 -2.28 -30.94 13.44
CA ALA A 457 -3.58 -30.41 13.86
C ALA A 457 -3.85 -30.61 15.38
N LEU A 458 -3.25 -31.59 16.00
CA LEU A 458 -3.33 -31.81 17.46
C LEU A 458 -2.55 -30.76 18.27
N LEU A 459 -1.43 -30.24 17.73
CA LEU A 459 -0.53 -29.34 18.48
C LEU A 459 -1.20 -28.04 18.96
N PRO A 460 -2.08 -27.37 18.20
CA PRO A 460 -2.80 -26.19 18.68
C PRO A 460 -3.69 -26.44 19.90
N PHE A 461 -4.38 -27.61 19.97
CA PHE A 461 -5.17 -27.98 21.15
C PHE A 461 -4.27 -28.24 22.36
N LEU A 462 -3.17 -28.96 22.15
CA LEU A 462 -2.17 -29.20 23.18
C LEU A 462 -1.50 -27.91 23.66
N ALA A 463 -1.32 -26.96 22.79
CA ALA A 463 -0.77 -25.63 23.14
C ALA A 463 -1.73 -24.82 24.02
N GLU A 464 -3.07 -25.04 23.91
CA GLU A 464 -4.05 -24.52 24.88
C GLU A 464 -4.08 -25.28 26.19
N GLY A 465 -3.34 -26.37 26.33
CA GLY A 465 -3.35 -27.21 27.50
C GLY A 465 -4.47 -28.27 27.45
N ILE A 466 -5.20 -28.36 26.33
CA ILE A 466 -6.29 -29.32 26.15
C ILE A 466 -5.71 -30.71 25.81
N THR A 467 -6.04 -31.70 26.59
CA THR A 467 -5.67 -33.11 26.36
C THR A 467 -6.93 -33.94 26.12
N HIS A 468 -6.81 -35.25 26.12
CA HIS A 468 -7.95 -36.16 26.07
C HIS A 468 -8.73 -36.24 27.40
N GLU A 469 -8.23 -35.63 28.47
CA GLU A 469 -8.89 -35.62 29.79
C GLU A 469 -9.94 -34.46 29.81
N PRO A 470 -11.21 -34.76 30.18
CA PRO A 470 -12.28 -33.77 30.19
C PRO A 470 -11.97 -32.54 31.04
N GLU A 471 -11.30 -32.72 32.18
CA GLU A 471 -10.93 -31.61 33.08
C GLU A 471 -9.84 -30.70 32.51
N SER A 472 -9.22 -31.05 31.40
CA SER A 472 -8.23 -30.20 30.73
C SER A 472 -8.86 -28.98 30.03
N ALA A 473 -10.14 -29.05 29.64
CA ALA A 473 -10.88 -27.94 29.06
C ALA A 473 -11.40 -27.02 30.16
N THR A 474 -10.65 -26.00 30.50
CA THR A 474 -10.98 -25.02 31.57
C THR A 474 -11.98 -23.94 31.16
N VAL A 475 -12.29 -23.84 29.87
CA VAL A 475 -13.20 -22.83 29.29
C VAL A 475 -14.41 -23.55 28.71
N VAL A 476 -15.62 -23.12 29.08
CA VAL A 476 -16.90 -23.74 28.65
C VAL A 476 -17.02 -23.89 27.12
N SER A 477 -16.50 -22.95 26.34
CA SER A 477 -16.50 -23.04 24.86
C SER A 477 -15.57 -24.13 24.29
N LEU A 478 -14.81 -24.84 25.13
CA LEU A 478 -13.81 -25.82 24.73
C LEU A 478 -14.15 -27.25 25.30
N GLU A 479 -15.33 -27.43 25.90
CA GLU A 479 -15.73 -28.70 26.60
C GLU A 479 -15.73 -29.92 25.68
N ASP A 480 -15.98 -29.77 24.37
CA ASP A 480 -15.99 -30.87 23.40
C ASP A 480 -14.59 -31.21 22.84
N TYR A 481 -13.58 -30.40 23.07
CA TYR A 481 -12.26 -30.60 22.47
C TYR A 481 -11.43 -31.75 23.05
N PRO A 482 -11.58 -32.13 24.30
CA PRO A 482 -10.95 -33.39 24.80
C PRO A 482 -11.30 -34.62 23.95
N GLU A 483 -12.55 -34.71 23.45
CA GLU A 483 -12.97 -35.80 22.57
C GLU A 483 -12.30 -35.71 21.19
N VAL A 484 -12.16 -34.47 20.63
CA VAL A 484 -11.44 -34.22 19.39
C VAL A 484 -9.98 -34.67 19.52
N VAL A 485 -9.33 -34.29 20.61
CA VAL A 485 -7.94 -34.67 20.89
C VAL A 485 -7.84 -36.22 21.06
N TRP A 486 -8.77 -36.85 21.80
CA TRP A 486 -8.79 -38.29 21.99
C TRP A 486 -8.90 -39.09 20.68
N LYS A 487 -9.83 -38.68 19.79
CA LYS A 487 -10.01 -39.29 18.47
C LYS A 487 -8.74 -39.20 17.63
N GLY A 488 -8.14 -38.02 17.59
CA GLY A 488 -6.89 -37.76 16.82
C GLY A 488 -5.72 -38.59 17.36
N LEU A 489 -5.54 -38.66 18.67
CA LEU A 489 -4.49 -39.46 19.30
C LEU A 489 -4.70 -40.96 19.09
N THR A 490 -5.95 -41.45 19.15
CA THR A 490 -6.30 -42.84 18.89
C THR A 490 -5.98 -43.23 17.46
N TRP A 491 -6.38 -42.40 16.50
CA TRP A 491 -6.06 -42.62 15.11
C TRP A 491 -4.54 -42.58 14.85
N LEU A 492 -3.84 -41.61 15.42
CA LEU A 492 -2.38 -41.45 15.26
C LEU A 492 -1.65 -42.68 15.90
N GLY A 493 -2.11 -43.17 17.04
CA GLY A 493 -1.56 -44.37 17.68
C GLY A 493 -1.78 -45.66 16.86
N SER A 494 -2.92 -45.77 16.19
CA SER A 494 -3.23 -46.92 15.33
C SER A 494 -2.48 -46.89 13.98
N SER A 495 -2.12 -45.70 13.51
CA SER A 495 -1.39 -45.48 12.26
C SER A 495 0.14 -45.54 12.43
N GLN A 496 0.66 -45.61 13.67
CA GLN A 496 2.09 -45.78 13.94
C GLN A 496 2.56 -47.18 13.56
N PRO A 497 3.81 -47.39 13.12
CA PRO A 497 4.33 -48.71 12.87
C PRO A 497 4.33 -49.49 14.20
N GLN A 498 3.36 -50.39 14.36
CA GLN A 498 3.39 -51.36 15.45
C GLN A 498 4.53 -52.32 15.17
N ALA A 499 5.27 -52.69 16.19
CA ALA A 499 6.21 -53.80 16.10
C ALA A 499 5.42 -55.02 15.60
N ASP A 500 5.58 -55.37 14.34
CA ASP A 500 4.85 -56.47 13.72
C ASP A 500 5.31 -57.79 14.35
N PRO A 501 4.42 -58.49 15.11
CA PRO A 501 4.74 -59.83 15.62
C PRO A 501 4.83 -60.89 14.51
N GLN A 502 4.42 -60.57 13.27
CA GLN A 502 4.30 -61.50 12.15
C GLN A 502 5.17 -61.23 10.94
N GLY A 503 6.01 -60.19 10.95
CA GLY A 503 7.03 -59.94 9.90
C GLY A 503 6.51 -59.50 8.54
N ILE A 504 5.26 -59.00 8.45
CA ILE A 504 4.72 -58.37 7.23
C ILE A 504 5.21 -56.92 7.23
N GLY A 505 6.17 -56.61 6.45
CA GLY A 505 6.97 -55.39 6.36
C GLY A 505 6.41 -54.05 6.87
N PRO A 506 7.25 -53.09 7.25
CA PRO A 506 6.83 -51.87 7.89
C PRO A 506 5.88 -51.08 7.00
N VAL A 507 4.74 -50.66 7.59
CA VAL A 507 3.95 -49.56 6.98
C VAL A 507 4.90 -48.37 6.82
N GLU A 508 5.10 -47.91 5.59
CA GLU A 508 5.99 -46.80 5.29
C GLU A 508 5.41 -45.52 5.89
N VAL A 509 5.84 -45.18 7.10
CA VAL A 509 5.45 -43.95 7.79
C VAL A 509 6.28 -42.81 7.24
N ASP A 510 5.63 -41.76 6.71
CA ASP A 510 6.33 -40.54 6.26
C ASP A 510 7.14 -39.95 7.42
N LEU A 511 8.36 -39.47 7.10
CA LEU A 511 9.26 -38.88 8.09
C LEU A 511 8.64 -37.64 8.77
N ARG A 512 7.88 -36.82 8.03
CA ARG A 512 7.18 -35.65 8.61
C ARG A 512 6.13 -36.06 9.62
N GLY A 513 5.31 -37.05 9.29
CA GLY A 513 4.30 -37.62 10.19
C GLY A 513 4.93 -38.21 11.45
N LEU A 514 6.09 -38.87 11.33
CA LEU A 514 6.82 -39.41 12.45
C LEU A 514 7.39 -38.31 13.37
N ILE A 515 8.01 -37.27 12.80
CA ILE A 515 8.54 -36.11 13.53
C ILE A 515 7.42 -35.40 14.30
N SER A 516 6.33 -35.03 13.63
CA SER A 516 5.18 -34.34 14.26
C SER A 516 4.48 -35.26 15.29
N GLY A 517 4.38 -36.58 15.02
CA GLY A 517 3.84 -37.55 15.92
C GLY A 517 4.65 -37.72 17.22
N VAL A 518 5.98 -37.62 17.13
CA VAL A 518 6.86 -37.60 18.32
C VAL A 518 6.54 -36.39 19.19
N VAL A 519 6.42 -35.20 18.59
CA VAL A 519 6.11 -33.97 19.32
C VAL A 519 4.72 -34.06 19.97
N ALA A 520 3.67 -34.38 19.21
CA ALA A 520 2.30 -34.48 19.73
C ALA A 520 2.18 -35.52 20.82
N GLY A 521 2.76 -36.74 20.64
CA GLY A 521 2.74 -37.77 21.62
C GLY A 521 3.50 -37.43 22.91
N CYS A 522 4.66 -36.80 22.82
CA CYS A 522 5.44 -36.36 23.97
C CYS A 522 4.73 -35.24 24.74
N GLU A 523 4.20 -34.19 24.04
CA GLU A 523 3.44 -33.12 24.68
C GLU A 523 2.20 -33.66 25.41
N THR A 524 1.41 -34.50 24.74
CA THR A 524 0.21 -35.08 25.36
C THR A 524 0.57 -35.95 26.61
N SER A 525 1.57 -36.82 26.50
CA SER A 525 1.99 -37.66 27.62
C SER A 525 2.50 -36.86 28.82
N PHE A 526 3.10 -35.69 28.56
CA PHE A 526 3.59 -34.80 29.61
C PHE A 526 2.44 -34.05 30.28
N LEU A 527 1.48 -33.53 29.50
CA LEU A 527 0.34 -32.77 30.01
C LEU A 527 -0.65 -33.63 30.80
N SER A 528 -1.00 -34.82 30.30
CA SER A 528 -1.95 -35.75 30.93
C SER A 528 -1.30 -36.71 31.95
N ASN A 529 0.02 -36.83 31.94
CA ASN A 529 0.74 -37.85 32.72
C ASN A 529 0.27 -39.32 32.46
N ASP A 530 -0.36 -39.56 31.30
CA ASP A 530 -0.86 -40.89 30.91
C ASP A 530 0.30 -41.82 30.55
N ARG A 531 0.31 -42.98 31.16
CA ARG A 531 1.37 -44.01 30.99
C ARG A 531 1.31 -44.69 29.62
N VAL A 532 0.10 -44.87 29.06
CA VAL A 532 -0.09 -45.51 27.75
C VAL A 532 0.40 -44.58 26.67
N LEU A 533 -0.01 -43.32 26.71
CA LEU A 533 0.47 -42.29 25.76
C LEU A 533 1.98 -42.07 25.85
N LYS A 534 2.54 -42.15 27.08
CA LYS A 534 4.00 -42.09 27.24
C LYS A 534 4.71 -43.26 26.57
N LYS A 535 4.14 -44.47 26.63
CA LYS A 535 4.68 -45.63 25.93
C LYS A 535 4.61 -45.48 24.44
N ASN A 536 3.50 -44.94 23.90
CA ASN A 536 3.35 -44.66 22.47
C ASN A 536 4.36 -43.59 22.00
N ALA A 537 4.55 -42.52 22.78
CA ALA A 537 5.55 -41.49 22.49
C ALA A 537 6.99 -42.07 22.47
N LEU A 538 7.32 -42.98 23.36
CA LEU A 538 8.60 -43.71 23.37
C LEU A 538 8.79 -44.57 22.11
N TYR A 539 7.75 -45.24 21.63
CA TYR A 539 7.81 -46.01 20.39
C TYR A 539 8.00 -45.12 19.18
N ALA A 540 7.26 -44.01 19.08
CA ALA A 540 7.42 -43.04 18.00
C ALA A 540 8.85 -42.46 17.99
N LEU A 541 9.37 -42.06 19.15
CA LEU A 541 10.74 -41.57 19.29
C LEU A 541 11.78 -42.63 18.88
N LYS A 542 11.59 -43.88 19.28
CA LYS A 542 12.47 -45.00 18.88
C LYS A 542 12.44 -45.15 17.36
N SER A 543 11.27 -45.18 16.75
CA SER A 543 11.12 -45.28 15.30
C SER A 543 11.80 -44.14 14.56
N LEU A 544 11.74 -42.93 15.11
CA LEU A 544 12.46 -41.78 14.56
C LEU A 544 13.99 -41.97 14.63
N MET A 545 14.51 -42.42 15.81
CA MET A 545 15.94 -42.69 15.99
C MET A 545 16.46 -43.80 15.08
N ASP A 546 15.67 -44.89 14.90
CA ASP A 546 16.02 -46.03 14.05
C ASP A 546 16.09 -45.69 12.55
N ARG A 547 15.49 -44.57 12.13
CA ARG A 547 15.59 -44.04 10.76
C ARG A 547 16.79 -43.13 10.48
N GLN A 548 17.59 -42.84 11.50
CA GLN A 548 18.82 -42.06 11.28
C GLN A 548 19.82 -42.82 10.39
N ALA A 549 20.26 -42.22 9.31
CA ALA A 549 21.31 -42.77 8.46
C ALA A 549 22.65 -42.86 9.21
N LYS A 550 23.57 -43.67 8.71
CA LYS A 550 24.90 -43.87 9.34
C LYS A 550 25.68 -42.57 9.43
N GLU A 551 25.50 -41.68 8.46
CA GLU A 551 26.12 -40.39 8.37
C GLU A 551 25.52 -39.35 9.37
N GLY A 552 24.46 -39.71 10.07
CA GLY A 552 23.78 -38.86 11.06
C GLY A 552 22.58 -38.12 10.55
N ALA A 553 22.30 -38.11 9.24
CA ALA A 553 21.18 -37.44 8.64
C ALA A 553 19.85 -38.19 8.73
N TRP A 554 18.73 -37.51 8.54
CA TRP A 554 17.43 -38.06 8.21
C TRP A 554 17.03 -37.64 6.78
N GLN A 555 16.56 -38.62 6.00
CA GLN A 555 16.14 -38.40 4.60
C GLN A 555 14.67 -38.74 4.46
N ARG A 556 13.98 -37.98 3.58
CA ARG A 556 12.55 -38.12 3.34
C ARG A 556 12.20 -39.41 2.61
N SER A 557 12.99 -39.79 1.61
CA SER A 557 12.89 -41.03 0.82
C SER A 557 14.25 -41.41 0.24
N SER A 558 14.46 -42.69 -0.04
CA SER A 558 15.69 -43.17 -0.69
C SER A 558 15.88 -42.74 -2.12
N SER A 559 14.84 -42.20 -2.76
CA SER A 559 14.86 -41.67 -4.15
C SER A 559 15.07 -40.15 -4.24
N GLU A 560 14.88 -39.40 -3.15
CA GLU A 560 15.03 -37.95 -3.13
C GLU A 560 16.37 -37.58 -2.47
N THR A 561 17.40 -37.46 -3.27
CA THR A 561 18.78 -37.24 -2.82
C THR A 561 19.08 -35.80 -2.39
N LEU A 562 18.12 -34.87 -2.42
CA LEU A 562 18.42 -33.43 -2.34
C LEU A 562 18.15 -32.77 -0.98
N GLU A 563 17.11 -33.13 -0.24
CA GLU A 563 16.82 -32.50 1.07
C GLU A 563 17.21 -33.42 2.25
N THR A 564 18.32 -33.13 2.90
CA THR A 564 18.77 -33.86 4.09
C THR A 564 18.91 -32.96 5.32
N VAL A 565 19.19 -31.67 5.14
CA VAL A 565 19.51 -30.75 6.24
C VAL A 565 18.26 -30.38 7.02
N LEU A 566 17.22 -29.88 6.37
CA LEU A 566 15.98 -29.44 7.05
C LEU A 566 15.24 -30.61 7.74
N PRO A 567 15.06 -31.80 7.14
CA PRO A 567 14.53 -32.95 7.84
C PRO A 567 15.36 -33.38 9.07
N THR A 568 16.70 -33.30 8.97
CA THR A 568 17.59 -33.59 10.08
C THR A 568 17.42 -32.58 11.22
N LEU A 569 17.37 -31.28 10.92
CA LEU A 569 17.11 -30.25 11.92
C LEU A 569 15.77 -30.48 12.65
N ARG A 570 14.70 -30.76 11.89
CA ARG A 570 13.37 -31.05 12.49
C ARG A 570 13.35 -32.29 13.33
N ALA A 571 14.02 -33.36 12.91
CA ALA A 571 14.15 -34.60 13.72
C ALA A 571 14.90 -34.32 15.02
N MET A 572 15.99 -33.58 14.98
CA MET A 572 16.74 -33.15 16.16
C MET A 572 15.88 -32.29 17.09
N LEU A 573 15.17 -31.29 16.59
CA LEU A 573 14.25 -30.46 17.39
C LEU A 573 13.16 -31.28 18.07
N ALA A 574 12.53 -32.24 17.37
CA ALA A 574 11.54 -33.14 17.97
C ALA A 574 12.15 -33.96 19.14
N MET A 575 13.40 -34.38 19.02
CA MET A 575 14.10 -35.08 20.11
C MET A 575 14.36 -34.17 21.32
N TYR A 576 14.69 -32.88 21.11
CA TYR A 576 14.85 -31.92 22.21
C TYR A 576 13.51 -31.58 22.86
N VAL A 577 12.42 -31.46 22.09
CA VAL A 577 11.07 -31.32 22.64
C VAL A 577 10.70 -32.58 23.47
N ALA A 578 10.97 -33.78 22.97
CA ALA A 578 10.76 -35.00 23.72
C ALA A 578 11.55 -35.00 25.05
N GLN A 579 12.81 -34.55 25.04
CA GLN A 579 13.61 -34.38 26.24
C GLN A 579 12.99 -33.41 27.25
N SER A 580 12.44 -32.29 26.77
CA SER A 580 11.73 -31.30 27.59
C SER A 580 10.46 -31.89 28.22
N CYS A 581 9.81 -32.85 27.56
CA CYS A 581 8.68 -33.62 28.06
C CYS A 581 9.08 -34.79 28.97
N GLY A 582 10.37 -35.01 29.21
CA GLY A 582 10.86 -36.10 30.07
C GLY A 582 11.00 -37.46 29.37
N VAL A 583 10.93 -37.49 28.05
CA VAL A 583 11.19 -38.66 27.19
C VAL A 583 12.61 -38.52 26.62
N LYS A 584 13.55 -39.36 27.05
CA LYS A 584 14.96 -39.18 26.75
C LYS A 584 15.35 -39.83 25.41
N PRO A 585 15.84 -39.05 24.43
CA PRO A 585 16.44 -39.59 23.21
C PRO A 585 17.81 -40.22 23.50
N SER A 586 18.32 -41.03 22.55
CA SER A 586 19.67 -41.59 22.61
C SER A 586 20.71 -40.49 22.43
N VAL A 587 21.66 -40.35 23.35
CA VAL A 587 22.78 -39.43 23.27
C VAL A 587 23.63 -39.71 22.02
N ALA A 588 23.81 -40.99 21.66
CA ALA A 588 24.56 -41.38 20.47
C ALA A 588 23.89 -40.91 19.17
N THR A 589 22.55 -40.95 19.12
CA THR A 589 21.75 -40.45 17.99
C THR A 589 21.89 -38.95 17.84
N LEU A 590 21.72 -38.20 18.93
CA LEU A 590 21.91 -36.73 18.93
C LEU A 590 23.31 -36.37 18.47
N LYS A 591 24.36 -37.01 19.00
CA LYS A 591 25.75 -36.74 18.64
C LYS A 591 26.04 -36.98 17.13
N ARG A 592 25.48 -38.06 16.55
CA ARG A 592 25.65 -38.29 15.09
C ARG A 592 24.95 -37.20 14.27
N GLY A 593 23.76 -36.76 14.68
CA GLY A 593 23.06 -35.65 14.04
C GLY A 593 23.86 -34.33 14.11
N ASP A 594 24.46 -34.05 15.28
CA ASP A 594 25.33 -32.89 15.46
C ASP A 594 26.52 -32.91 14.50
N VAL A 595 27.24 -34.05 14.42
CA VAL A 595 28.39 -34.19 13.49
C VAL A 595 27.96 -33.98 12.04
N PHE A 596 26.79 -34.48 11.63
CA PHE A 596 26.26 -34.24 10.29
C PHE A 596 26.00 -32.74 10.07
N LEU A 597 25.25 -32.10 10.96
CA LEU A 597 24.89 -30.68 10.85
C LEU A 597 26.15 -29.79 10.86
N GLU A 598 27.14 -30.15 11.66
CA GLU A 598 28.43 -29.49 11.67
C GLU A 598 29.17 -29.53 10.30
N SER A 599 28.98 -30.59 9.56
CA SER A 599 29.64 -30.76 8.23
C SER A 599 28.92 -30.00 7.11
N VAL A 600 27.67 -29.55 7.32
CA VAL A 600 26.81 -28.93 6.28
C VAL A 600 26.37 -27.53 6.62
N ALA A 601 26.78 -26.98 7.76
CA ALA A 601 26.50 -25.61 8.11
C ALA A 601 27.19 -24.65 7.15
N CYS A 602 26.52 -23.56 6.81
CA CYS A 602 27.02 -22.52 5.92
C CYS A 602 26.99 -21.16 6.64
N GLY A 603 27.76 -20.21 6.15
CA GLY A 603 27.89 -18.87 6.71
C GLY A 603 29.32 -18.41 6.80
N ASP A 604 29.58 -17.32 7.51
CA ASP A 604 30.95 -16.83 7.78
C ASP A 604 31.64 -17.79 8.74
N PRO A 605 32.83 -18.30 8.36
CA PRO A 605 33.59 -19.21 9.23
C PRO A 605 33.95 -18.61 10.60
N GLU A 606 34.03 -17.28 10.74
CA GLU A 606 34.28 -16.58 12.00
C GLU A 606 33.05 -16.53 12.92
N ILE A 607 31.82 -16.65 12.35
CA ILE A 607 30.54 -16.60 13.07
C ILE A 607 30.04 -18.01 13.39
N LEU A 608 30.67 -19.06 12.96
CA LEU A 608 30.37 -20.48 13.14
C LEU A 608 28.88 -20.81 13.32
N TRP A 609 28.26 -21.50 12.35
CA TRP A 609 26.97 -22.17 12.48
C TRP A 609 25.71 -21.29 12.49
N SER A 610 25.78 -20.03 12.13
CA SER A 610 24.61 -19.14 12.13
C SER A 610 23.62 -19.39 11.00
N ARG A 611 23.97 -20.20 9.99
CA ARG A 611 23.14 -20.40 8.80
C ARG A 611 23.20 -21.82 8.26
N PHE A 612 22.07 -22.27 7.70
CA PHE A 612 21.89 -23.57 7.10
C PHE A 612 21.18 -23.48 5.75
N GLY A 613 21.64 -24.25 4.76
CA GLY A 613 20.92 -24.50 3.52
C GLY A 613 19.90 -25.65 3.69
N ARG A 614 19.03 -25.86 2.73
CA ARG A 614 18.16 -27.04 2.67
C ARG A 614 18.93 -28.30 2.33
N THR A 615 19.98 -28.15 1.54
CA THR A 615 20.92 -29.19 1.10
C THR A 615 22.31 -28.93 1.63
N ALA A 616 23.15 -29.93 1.65
CA ALA A 616 24.52 -29.87 2.17
C ALA A 616 25.44 -28.85 1.47
N ALA A 617 25.15 -28.46 0.23
CA ALA A 617 25.91 -27.49 -0.55
C ALA A 617 25.07 -26.30 -1.04
N GLY A 618 23.84 -26.17 -0.55
CA GLY A 618 22.92 -25.11 -0.95
C GLY A 618 23.20 -23.77 -0.27
N PRO A 619 22.68 -22.66 -0.83
CA PRO A 619 22.76 -21.37 -0.17
C PRO A 619 21.95 -21.37 1.14
N PRO A 620 22.20 -20.42 2.05
CA PRO A 620 21.40 -20.26 3.26
C PRO A 620 19.92 -20.15 2.94
N ASP A 621 19.12 -21.01 3.59
CA ASP A 621 17.65 -21.00 3.52
C ASP A 621 17.08 -20.46 4.83
N PRO A 622 16.15 -19.51 4.82
CA PRO A 622 15.59 -18.93 6.03
C PRO A 622 14.95 -19.96 6.98
N THR A 623 14.21 -20.93 6.46
CA THR A 623 13.54 -21.97 7.27
C THR A 623 14.54 -22.93 7.93
N ALA A 624 15.52 -23.40 7.16
CA ALA A 624 16.59 -24.25 7.68
C ALA A 624 17.45 -23.48 8.70
N THR A 625 17.73 -22.21 8.45
CA THR A 625 18.48 -21.36 9.39
C THR A 625 17.69 -21.16 10.69
N ALA A 626 16.38 -20.88 10.63
CA ALA A 626 15.55 -20.75 11.83
C ALA A 626 15.55 -22.04 12.65
N ALA A 627 15.38 -23.20 12.00
CA ALA A 627 15.44 -24.52 12.67
C ALA A 627 16.82 -24.77 13.30
N GLY A 628 17.90 -24.41 12.60
CA GLY A 628 19.28 -24.55 13.10
C GLY A 628 19.57 -23.68 14.33
N LEU A 629 19.16 -22.41 14.29
CA LEU A 629 19.31 -21.50 15.43
C LEU A 629 18.50 -21.95 16.64
N LEU A 630 17.27 -22.44 16.44
CA LEU A 630 16.47 -23.00 17.51
C LEU A 630 17.13 -24.24 18.13
N LEU A 631 17.74 -25.09 17.30
CA LEU A 631 18.51 -26.24 17.78
C LEU A 631 19.73 -25.80 18.62
N LEU A 632 20.46 -24.77 18.21
CA LEU A 632 21.57 -24.20 18.98
C LEU A 632 21.08 -23.66 20.34
N GLN A 633 19.92 -23.02 20.39
CA GLN A 633 19.30 -22.55 21.63
C GLN A 633 18.98 -23.73 22.58
N TYR A 634 18.43 -24.84 22.07
CA TYR A 634 18.23 -26.07 22.86
C TYR A 634 19.54 -26.70 23.33
N LYS A 635 20.64 -26.46 22.62
CA LYS A 635 22.00 -26.89 23.02
C LYS A 635 22.67 -25.89 23.97
N GLU A 636 21.94 -24.92 24.46
CA GLU A 636 22.39 -23.87 25.39
C GLU A 636 23.49 -22.94 24.81
N GLU A 637 23.50 -22.73 23.49
CA GLU A 637 24.34 -21.68 22.89
C GLU A 637 24.06 -20.33 23.56
N PRO A 638 25.08 -19.55 23.96
CA PRO A 638 24.87 -18.28 24.63
C PRO A 638 24.03 -17.31 23.81
N GLN A 639 23.10 -16.59 24.46
CA GLN A 639 22.20 -15.65 23.83
C GLN A 639 22.94 -14.52 23.11
N ASP A 640 24.10 -14.12 23.61
CA ASP A 640 24.98 -13.08 23.10
C ASP A 640 26.09 -13.60 22.20
N SER A 641 26.06 -14.87 21.81
CA SER A 641 27.04 -15.42 20.88
C SER A 641 26.93 -14.78 19.50
N PRO A 642 28.06 -14.65 18.75
CA PRO A 642 28.04 -14.11 17.38
C PRO A 642 27.04 -14.84 16.47
N ALA A 643 26.89 -16.16 16.61
CA ALA A 643 25.95 -16.97 15.84
C ALA A 643 24.49 -16.57 16.11
N MET A 644 24.13 -16.36 17.38
CA MET A 644 22.78 -15.93 17.75
C MET A 644 22.48 -14.52 17.28
N ILE A 645 23.42 -13.57 17.45
CA ILE A 645 23.25 -12.17 17.03
C ILE A 645 23.11 -12.06 15.49
N ASP A 646 23.98 -12.70 14.74
CA ASP A 646 23.93 -12.69 13.27
C ASP A 646 22.70 -13.42 12.73
N GLY A 647 22.40 -14.60 13.29
CA GLY A 647 21.23 -15.37 12.90
C GLY A 647 19.92 -14.62 13.17
N ALA A 648 19.77 -14.00 14.32
CA ALA A 648 18.59 -13.20 14.65
C ALA A 648 18.43 -12.01 13.70
N ARG A 649 19.52 -11.31 13.38
CA ARG A 649 19.51 -10.20 12.39
C ARG A 649 19.08 -10.70 11.01
N PHE A 650 19.60 -11.84 10.57
CA PHE A 650 19.20 -12.45 9.31
C PHE A 650 17.71 -12.77 9.29
N LEU A 651 17.15 -13.45 10.31
CA LEU A 651 15.75 -13.79 10.36
C LEU A 651 14.83 -12.56 10.38
N SER A 652 15.20 -11.53 11.14
CA SER A 652 14.41 -10.30 11.26
C SER A 652 14.22 -9.55 9.94
N GLY A 653 15.14 -9.73 8.97
CA GLY A 653 15.02 -9.17 7.63
C GLY A 653 13.86 -9.73 6.80
N PHE A 654 13.24 -10.84 7.25
CA PHE A 654 12.15 -11.52 6.55
C PHE A 654 10.80 -11.37 7.26
N ALA A 655 10.60 -10.34 8.08
CA ALA A 655 9.33 -10.10 8.76
C ALA A 655 8.19 -9.84 7.75
N PRO A 656 6.94 -10.24 8.07
CA PRO A 656 5.78 -9.87 7.25
C PRO A 656 5.65 -8.36 7.11
N SER A 657 5.18 -7.89 5.95
CA SER A 657 4.82 -6.48 5.76
C SER A 657 3.50 -6.17 6.46
N LEU A 658 3.35 -4.95 6.99
CA LEU A 658 2.09 -4.49 7.58
C LEU A 658 1.01 -4.22 6.52
N GLU A 659 1.37 -3.98 5.27
CA GLU A 659 0.44 -3.65 4.20
C GLU A 659 0.17 -4.83 3.24
N GLY A 660 1.09 -5.79 3.16
CA GLY A 660 1.01 -6.93 2.26
C GLY A 660 -0.02 -7.97 2.71
N ASN A 661 -0.81 -8.50 1.77
CA ASN A 661 -1.75 -9.59 2.01
C ASN A 661 -1.15 -10.98 1.78
N SER A 662 0.14 -11.08 1.48
CA SER A 662 0.85 -12.35 1.31
C SER A 662 2.21 -12.32 1.98
N PHE A 663 2.71 -13.49 2.32
CA PHE A 663 4.02 -13.67 2.94
C PHE A 663 4.92 -14.50 2.02
N ALA A 664 6.11 -14.01 1.75
CA ALA A 664 7.04 -14.60 0.79
C ALA A 664 7.67 -15.93 1.23
N TYR A 665 7.29 -16.45 2.42
CA TYR A 665 7.84 -17.66 3.02
C TYR A 665 6.73 -18.56 3.57
N SER A 666 7.08 -19.76 3.98
CA SER A 666 6.14 -20.73 4.55
C SER A 666 5.63 -20.35 5.95
N ALA A 667 4.48 -20.86 6.33
CA ALA A 667 3.93 -20.71 7.68
C ALA A 667 4.83 -21.38 8.76
N ASP A 668 5.53 -22.46 8.40
CA ASP A 668 6.53 -23.11 9.25
C ASP A 668 7.74 -22.20 9.52
N PHE A 669 8.25 -21.48 8.51
CA PHE A 669 9.29 -20.47 8.72
C PHE A 669 8.86 -19.39 9.71
N LEU A 670 7.61 -18.92 9.57
CA LEU A 670 7.05 -17.90 10.46
C LEU A 670 7.07 -18.36 11.93
N LEU A 671 6.66 -19.61 12.17
CA LEU A 671 6.66 -20.22 13.51
C LEU A 671 8.07 -20.37 14.08
N LEU A 672 8.97 -21.00 13.33
CA LEU A 672 10.34 -21.27 13.80
C LEU A 672 11.11 -19.96 14.09
N SER A 673 11.01 -18.97 13.20
CA SER A 673 11.67 -17.67 13.40
C SER A 673 11.13 -16.92 14.60
N SER A 674 9.80 -16.97 14.80
CA SER A 674 9.16 -16.36 15.97
C SER A 674 9.62 -17.03 17.27
N GLU A 675 9.82 -18.36 17.29
CA GLU A 675 10.31 -19.08 18.46
C GLU A 675 11.77 -18.72 18.79
N VAL A 676 12.64 -18.66 17.77
CA VAL A 676 14.03 -18.21 17.93
C VAL A 676 14.11 -16.81 18.53
N LEU A 677 13.41 -15.86 17.93
CA LEU A 677 13.44 -14.47 18.36
C LEU A 677 12.79 -14.27 19.73
N ARG A 678 11.69 -15.00 20.04
CA ARG A 678 11.08 -14.98 21.37
C ARG A 678 12.06 -15.42 22.48
N ASN A 679 12.85 -16.46 22.23
CA ASN A 679 13.84 -16.91 23.18
C ASN A 679 14.95 -15.88 23.44
N LEU A 680 15.30 -15.09 22.40
CA LEU A 680 16.27 -13.99 22.52
C LEU A 680 15.69 -12.73 23.19
N GLU A 681 14.38 -12.54 23.08
CA GLU A 681 13.66 -11.39 23.65
C GLU A 681 14.12 -10.02 23.11
N GLY A 682 13.63 -8.94 23.72
CA GLY A 682 14.02 -7.55 23.40
C GLY A 682 13.28 -6.96 22.20
N GLU A 683 13.74 -5.78 21.77
CA GLU A 683 13.10 -4.98 20.72
C GLU A 683 12.92 -5.75 19.42
N GLN A 684 13.91 -6.54 19.06
CA GLN A 684 13.90 -7.32 17.82
C GLN A 684 12.76 -8.36 17.80
N PHE A 685 12.51 -9.04 18.91
CA PHE A 685 11.36 -9.94 19.05
C PHE A 685 10.06 -9.15 19.08
N ASP A 686 9.97 -8.08 19.84
CA ASP A 686 8.75 -7.29 20.00
C ASP A 686 8.25 -6.75 18.66
N THR A 687 9.16 -6.21 17.86
CA THR A 687 8.84 -5.66 16.53
C THR A 687 8.51 -6.77 15.53
N TRP A 688 9.25 -7.88 15.54
CA TRP A 688 8.94 -9.05 14.73
C TRP A 688 7.54 -9.58 15.03
N TYR A 689 7.28 -9.86 16.31
CA TYR A 689 6.04 -10.51 16.73
C TYR A 689 4.81 -9.60 16.54
N ALA A 690 4.98 -8.30 16.68
CA ALA A 690 3.93 -7.34 16.34
C ALA A 690 3.53 -7.41 14.86
N LYS A 691 4.50 -7.53 13.94
CA LYS A 691 4.25 -7.72 12.51
C LYS A 691 3.58 -9.07 12.22
N VAL A 692 4.06 -10.13 12.83
CA VAL A 692 3.47 -11.48 12.71
C VAL A 692 2.02 -11.47 13.16
N THR A 693 1.75 -10.92 14.34
CA THR A 693 0.40 -10.86 14.90
C THR A 693 -0.52 -10.00 14.02
N ALA A 694 -0.07 -8.81 13.59
CA ALA A 694 -0.84 -7.93 12.72
C ALA A 694 -1.18 -8.63 11.37
N PHE A 695 -0.20 -9.31 10.76
CA PHE A 695 -0.41 -10.08 9.53
C PHE A 695 -1.44 -11.20 9.72
N LEU A 696 -1.27 -12.03 10.75
CA LEU A 696 -2.17 -13.16 10.99
C LEU A 696 -3.59 -12.71 11.33
N LEU A 697 -3.77 -11.67 12.16
CA LEU A 697 -5.09 -11.17 12.54
C LEU A 697 -5.82 -10.53 11.35
N ARG A 698 -5.11 -9.84 10.47
CA ARG A 698 -5.69 -9.22 9.26
C ARG A 698 -6.10 -10.25 8.22
N THR A 699 -5.34 -11.34 8.08
CA THR A 699 -5.50 -12.31 7.00
C THR A 699 -6.30 -13.54 7.37
N GLN A 700 -6.77 -13.65 8.62
CA GLN A 700 -7.68 -14.72 9.05
C GLN A 700 -9.03 -14.58 8.36
N GLU A 701 -9.60 -15.65 7.87
CA GLU A 701 -10.94 -15.67 7.28
C GLU A 701 -11.99 -15.32 8.36
N GLN A 702 -12.80 -14.30 8.07
CA GLN A 702 -13.78 -13.74 9.02
C GLN A 702 -15.21 -14.20 8.75
N GLU A 703 -15.47 -14.84 7.60
CA GLU A 703 -16.81 -15.24 7.15
C GLU A 703 -16.79 -16.57 6.40
N GLY A 704 -17.95 -17.14 6.17
CA GLY A 704 -18.14 -18.35 5.34
C GLY A 704 -17.71 -19.66 6.02
N GLU A 705 -17.58 -20.73 5.22
CA GLU A 705 -17.24 -22.08 5.68
C GLU A 705 -15.81 -22.23 6.20
N GLU A 706 -14.95 -21.31 5.84
CA GLU A 706 -13.54 -21.26 6.21
C GLU A 706 -13.26 -20.29 7.35
N LEU A 707 -14.30 -19.75 8.00
CA LEU A 707 -14.20 -18.85 9.16
C LEU A 707 -13.20 -19.38 10.19
N GLY A 708 -12.22 -18.56 10.54
CA GLY A 708 -11.18 -18.88 11.52
C GLY A 708 -9.91 -19.50 10.93
N SER A 709 -9.90 -19.90 9.65
CA SER A 709 -8.72 -20.47 8.99
C SER A 709 -7.87 -19.41 8.28
N TRP A 710 -6.75 -19.84 7.69
CA TRP A 710 -5.93 -19.03 6.80
C TRP A 710 -5.82 -19.69 5.43
N ASN A 711 -5.95 -18.88 4.36
CA ASN A 711 -5.78 -19.36 3.00
C ASN A 711 -4.31 -19.73 2.74
N PRO A 712 -3.99 -20.92 2.23
CA PRO A 712 -2.60 -21.29 1.93
C PRO A 712 -1.93 -20.39 0.89
N ALA A 713 -2.69 -19.76 -0.02
CA ALA A 713 -2.15 -18.81 -1.00
C ALA A 713 -1.49 -17.55 -0.36
N LEU A 714 -1.73 -17.31 0.93
CA LEU A 714 -1.06 -16.23 1.68
C LEU A 714 0.43 -16.53 1.94
N PHE A 715 0.85 -17.79 1.85
CA PHE A 715 2.20 -18.25 2.20
C PHE A 715 2.85 -18.94 1.01
N ALA A 716 4.09 -18.53 0.68
CA ALA A 716 4.79 -19.10 -0.45
C ALA A 716 5.04 -20.62 -0.28
N GLY A 717 4.71 -21.39 -1.32
CA GLY A 717 4.93 -22.83 -1.36
C GLY A 717 3.96 -23.66 -0.52
N GLU A 718 2.91 -23.07 0.05
CA GLU A 718 1.91 -23.77 0.82
C GLU A 718 0.68 -24.11 -0.05
N SER A 719 0.12 -25.31 0.15
CA SER A 719 -1.07 -25.77 -0.56
C SER A 719 -2.15 -26.39 0.35
N ASP A 720 -1.81 -26.65 1.61
CA ASP A 720 -2.69 -27.32 2.57
C ASP A 720 -3.20 -26.33 3.63
N ARG A 721 -4.49 -25.97 3.56
CA ARG A 721 -5.15 -25.05 4.49
C ARG A 721 -5.07 -25.51 5.96
N LEU A 722 -5.14 -26.81 6.21
CA LEU A 722 -5.01 -27.36 7.57
C LEU A 722 -3.61 -27.10 8.14
N GLN A 723 -2.56 -27.37 7.37
CA GLN A 723 -1.19 -27.13 7.83
C GLN A 723 -0.91 -25.67 8.10
N VAL A 724 -1.31 -24.80 7.16
CA VAL A 724 -1.15 -23.35 7.32
C VAL A 724 -1.90 -22.85 8.55
N THR A 725 -3.15 -23.28 8.74
CA THR A 725 -3.97 -22.86 9.87
C THR A 725 -3.36 -23.35 11.19
N ALA A 726 -2.89 -24.60 11.26
CA ALA A 726 -2.22 -25.11 12.47
C ALA A 726 -0.96 -24.31 12.82
N HIS A 727 -0.10 -23.98 11.84
CA HIS A 727 1.09 -23.16 12.07
C HIS A 727 0.73 -21.72 12.49
N ALA A 728 -0.28 -21.10 11.86
CA ALA A 728 -0.74 -19.76 12.23
C ALA A 728 -1.26 -19.71 13.68
N ILE A 729 -2.06 -20.71 14.09
CA ILE A 729 -2.50 -20.81 15.50
C ILE A 729 -1.29 -20.93 16.43
N LEU A 730 -0.34 -21.81 16.11
CA LEU A 730 0.86 -22.02 16.93
C LEU A 730 1.72 -20.76 17.03
N CYS A 731 1.77 -19.93 15.97
CA CYS A 731 2.39 -18.59 16.04
C CYS A 731 1.68 -17.68 17.05
N LEU A 732 0.35 -17.66 17.05
CA LEU A 732 -0.43 -16.85 18.00
C LEU A 732 -0.36 -17.38 19.44
N GLN A 733 -0.14 -18.68 19.63
CA GLN A 733 0.05 -19.35 20.93
C GLN A 733 1.51 -19.35 21.42
N LEU A 734 2.45 -18.87 20.59
CA LEU A 734 3.87 -18.83 20.89
C LEU A 734 4.22 -18.25 22.28
N PRO A 735 3.58 -17.16 22.76
CA PRO A 735 3.88 -16.57 24.06
C PRO A 735 3.87 -17.55 25.22
N TYR A 736 2.97 -18.55 25.21
CA TYR A 736 2.76 -19.45 26.34
C TYR A 736 2.94 -20.94 26.00
N ARG A 737 3.16 -21.31 24.71
CA ARG A 737 3.28 -22.73 24.30
C ARG A 737 4.46 -23.41 24.97
N TYR A 738 5.63 -22.81 24.90
CA TYR A 738 6.83 -23.29 25.59
C TYR A 738 7.41 -22.18 26.48
N LEU A 739 8.00 -22.55 27.59
CA LEU A 739 8.75 -21.63 28.43
C LEU A 739 10.05 -21.20 27.72
N PRO A 740 10.50 -19.94 27.91
CA PRO A 740 11.73 -19.45 27.28
C PRO A 740 12.95 -20.29 27.67
N LEU A 741 13.84 -20.53 26.70
CA LEU A 741 15.02 -21.36 26.91
C LEU A 741 16.08 -20.67 27.78
N TYR A 742 16.15 -19.35 27.77
CA TYR A 742 17.17 -18.58 28.51
C TYR A 742 16.70 -18.03 29.86
N ARG A 743 15.45 -18.29 30.26
CA ARG A 743 14.93 -17.88 31.57
C ARG A 743 14.89 -19.01 32.58
N SER A 744 15.03 -18.70 33.84
CA SER A 744 14.85 -19.62 35.00
C SER A 744 13.63 -19.23 35.85
N GLU A 745 13.24 -20.05 36.82
CA GLU A 745 12.26 -19.68 37.86
C GLU A 745 12.82 -18.63 38.81
#